data_932d90960dc5a9cf132b0a723a1be9c0
#
_entry.id   932d90960dc5a9cf132b0a723a1be9c0
#
_cell.length_a   1.000
_cell.length_b   1.000
_cell.length_c   1.000
_cell.angle_alpha   90.00
_cell.angle_beta   90.00
_cell.angle_gamma   90.00
#
_symmetry.space_group_name_H-M   'P 1'
#
loop_
_entity.id
_entity.type
_entity.pdbx_description
1 polymer ?
#
loop_
_entity_poly.entity_id
_entity_poly.type
_entity_poly.pdbx_seq_one_letter_code
_entity_poly.pdbx_strand_id
1 'polypeptide(L)'
;MAQPKYFKFSEEIVDILVAKTQSQNRHFFRLLVAYYLSKVTSMMRCNIETRDRGVIPVNSYVLNLMPSGTGKGFSTNIMEEDIIDGFRLKFLSHVLPGESNAELLQIAARRQMINPNLSSDEAMAEVQKEYDALGTLAFSFDSGTAPAVKQMRLKLLMSNAGSMNLELDEVGSNLTSNVEMLNTFLELYDVGKVKQKLTKNTSDNKRGEELIGKTPTNLMLFGTPTKLLDGSKTEEEFKQMLETGYARRMLFGYTNTLNDFKKQTAEELYDALTSTNIVKDTQRISQVITNLADRNKFNTVLTLSKEDTIHLLQYKINCEDRASKLKMHEDIKKAELSHRYYKALKLAGAYAFVEGSKDVTQVHLDAAIQLVEDSGKQFHKIINKEGSYARLARYIADVGKELTQVDLIEDLPFYRGAEAQKKDMLSLAVAWGYKNNIIIRRSYIDEIEFLSGEALKETDLDKIQVAYSTDITKDFESAITKFSRLHELVSTAGYHYTAHNFLENYRTSEKAIPGFNLLILDIDGECSLNSAKELLSEYKVLFATTKRHTAKQNRFRIIFPMSHYLKLKPRDYSKFMENVFNWLPFDCDTATKDIARKWMSHDGQHYYNDGELLDATLFIPQTKKAIEQEQKILDAQGMTNMERWFSDRIEVGNRATMIIRYGFMLMDNGYPRDAIANKLITFNEHITDPISQEEIHSKIMRSIDKKILQKENK
;
A
#
# COMPACT_ATOMS: atom_id res chain seq x y z
N MET A 1 24.85 -13.08 -3.42
CA MET A 1 24.47 -11.96 -4.32
C MET A 1 25.73 -11.12 -4.53
N ALA A 2 26.06 -10.78 -5.80
CA ALA A 2 27.17 -9.87 -6.07
C ALA A 2 26.87 -8.51 -5.40
N GLN A 3 27.89 -7.84 -4.86
CA GLN A 3 27.72 -6.50 -4.29
C GLN A 3 27.21 -5.54 -5.36
N PRO A 4 26.21 -4.65 -5.03
CA PRO A 4 25.70 -3.66 -5.98
C PRO A 4 26.85 -2.74 -6.44
N LYS A 5 27.00 -2.62 -7.75
CA LYS A 5 28.03 -1.76 -8.36
C LYS A 5 27.44 -0.39 -8.66
N TYR A 6 27.71 0.57 -7.81
CA TYR A 6 27.41 2.00 -8.09
C TYR A 6 28.61 2.65 -8.79
N PHE A 7 28.35 3.81 -9.40
CA PHE A 7 29.41 4.59 -10.04
C PHE A 7 30.43 5.10 -9.00
N LYS A 8 31.69 4.73 -9.16
CA LYS A 8 32.73 4.97 -8.15
C LYS A 8 32.86 6.44 -7.74
N PHE A 9 32.92 7.34 -8.70
CA PHE A 9 33.06 8.78 -8.44
C PHE A 9 31.82 9.32 -7.69
N SER A 10 30.63 8.83 -7.99
CA SER A 10 29.40 9.16 -7.24
C SER A 10 29.48 8.67 -5.79
N GLU A 11 29.99 7.45 -5.55
CA GLU A 11 30.12 6.90 -4.19
C GLU A 11 31.15 7.68 -3.35
N GLU A 12 32.24 8.18 -3.95
CA GLU A 12 33.18 9.06 -3.25
C GLU A 12 32.50 10.34 -2.74
N ILE A 13 31.59 10.95 -3.50
CA ILE A 13 30.79 12.09 -3.07
C ILE A 13 29.78 11.67 -1.98
N VAL A 14 29.14 10.52 -2.13
CA VAL A 14 28.23 9.97 -1.11
C VAL A 14 28.96 9.74 0.20
N ASP A 15 30.20 9.23 0.18
CA ASP A 15 31.03 9.05 1.39
C ASP A 15 31.32 10.38 2.09
N ILE A 16 31.60 11.44 1.34
CA ILE A 16 31.75 12.80 1.90
C ILE A 16 30.46 13.29 2.56
N LEU A 17 29.31 13.09 1.88
CA LEU A 17 28.00 13.49 2.42
C LEU A 17 27.69 12.72 3.70
N VAL A 18 27.88 11.40 3.72
CA VAL A 18 27.71 10.56 4.92
C VAL A 18 28.61 11.06 6.06
N ALA A 19 29.87 11.34 5.76
CA ALA A 19 30.83 11.78 6.77
C ALA A 19 30.53 13.18 7.33
N LYS A 20 30.14 14.14 6.48
CA LYS A 20 29.80 15.50 6.91
C LYS A 20 28.43 15.61 7.61
N THR A 21 27.42 14.85 7.15
CA THR A 21 26.07 14.91 7.71
C THR A 21 25.82 13.89 8.83
N GLN A 22 26.68 12.90 8.98
CA GLN A 22 26.55 11.75 9.90
C GLN A 22 25.30 10.87 9.64
N SER A 23 24.56 11.13 8.57
CA SER A 23 23.41 10.33 8.17
C SER A 23 23.86 9.10 7.36
N GLN A 24 23.26 7.95 7.65
CA GLN A 24 23.56 6.69 6.96
C GLN A 24 22.65 6.46 5.75
N ASN A 25 21.81 7.39 5.38
CA ASN A 25 20.87 7.25 4.26
C ASN A 25 21.56 7.40 2.89
N ARG A 26 22.37 6.42 2.54
CA ARG A 26 23.15 6.44 1.28
C ARG A 26 22.28 6.54 0.03
N HIS A 27 21.07 5.99 0.04
CA HIS A 27 20.18 6.06 -1.13
C HIS A 27 19.74 7.50 -1.41
N PHE A 28 19.39 8.26 -0.37
CA PHE A 28 19.08 9.68 -0.50
C PHE A 28 20.26 10.44 -1.11
N PHE A 29 21.49 10.23 -0.60
CA PHE A 29 22.66 10.89 -1.13
C PHE A 29 23.01 10.48 -2.55
N ARG A 30 22.85 9.20 -2.93
CA ARG A 30 23.04 8.75 -4.32
C ARG A 30 22.15 9.47 -5.29
N LEU A 31 20.89 9.71 -4.94
CA LEU A 31 19.95 10.44 -5.77
C LEU A 31 20.28 11.93 -5.83
N LEU A 32 20.69 12.51 -4.71
CA LEU A 32 21.16 13.89 -4.65
C LEU A 32 22.36 14.07 -5.58
N VAL A 33 23.39 13.24 -5.47
CA VAL A 33 24.58 13.24 -6.33
C VAL A 33 24.23 13.01 -7.80
N ALA A 34 23.34 12.04 -8.13
CA ALA A 34 22.90 11.79 -9.48
C ALA A 34 22.24 13.03 -10.12
N TYR A 35 21.46 13.78 -9.34
CA TYR A 35 20.90 15.05 -9.79
C TYR A 35 22.00 16.06 -10.10
N TYR A 36 22.94 16.30 -9.19
CA TYR A 36 24.00 17.30 -9.38
C TYR A 36 24.95 16.95 -10.53
N LEU A 37 25.31 15.66 -10.70
CA LEU A 37 26.11 15.24 -11.84
C LEU A 37 25.35 15.46 -13.17
N SER A 38 24.05 15.19 -13.19
CA SER A 38 23.20 15.48 -14.36
C SER A 38 23.07 16.99 -14.62
N LYS A 39 22.94 17.81 -13.57
CA LYS A 39 22.91 19.29 -13.63
C LYS A 39 24.18 19.85 -14.27
N VAL A 40 25.34 19.45 -13.76
CA VAL A 40 26.64 19.85 -14.31
C VAL A 40 26.76 19.44 -15.80
N THR A 41 26.42 18.20 -16.12
CA THR A 41 26.47 17.65 -17.48
C THR A 41 25.54 18.39 -18.44
N SER A 42 24.32 18.69 -18.02
CA SER A 42 23.34 19.39 -18.84
C SER A 42 23.64 20.88 -19.03
N MET A 43 24.29 21.52 -18.02
CA MET A 43 24.83 22.88 -18.19
C MET A 43 25.81 22.97 -19.34
N MET A 44 26.63 21.93 -19.54
CA MET A 44 27.58 21.79 -20.63
C MET A 44 26.95 21.31 -21.95
N ARG A 45 25.62 21.19 -22.02
CA ARG A 45 24.88 20.73 -23.21
C ARG A 45 25.31 19.34 -23.71
N CYS A 46 25.77 18.47 -22.82
CA CYS A 46 26.11 17.10 -23.20
C CYS A 46 24.87 16.34 -23.66
N ASN A 47 25.01 15.57 -24.72
CA ASN A 47 23.96 14.79 -25.36
C ASN A 47 24.41 13.34 -25.53
N ILE A 48 23.45 12.45 -25.80
CA ILE A 48 23.69 11.06 -26.13
C ILE A 48 23.10 10.79 -27.52
N GLU A 49 23.85 10.23 -28.41
CA GLU A 49 23.35 9.74 -29.69
C GLU A 49 22.74 8.36 -29.53
N THR A 50 21.48 8.22 -29.86
CA THR A 50 20.71 6.96 -29.77
C THR A 50 20.24 6.53 -31.17
N ARG A 51 20.08 5.22 -31.36
CA ARG A 51 19.63 4.67 -32.65
C ARG A 51 18.15 4.88 -32.93
N ASP A 52 17.32 4.98 -31.86
CA ASP A 52 15.85 5.05 -31.96
C ASP A 52 15.30 6.47 -31.82
N ARG A 53 15.99 7.37 -31.12
CA ARG A 53 15.49 8.72 -30.77
C ARG A 53 16.40 9.86 -31.28
N GLY A 54 17.46 9.52 -31.98
CA GLY A 54 18.49 10.48 -32.38
C GLY A 54 19.24 11.04 -31.16
N VAL A 55 19.66 12.28 -31.24
CA VAL A 55 20.43 12.94 -30.19
C VAL A 55 19.49 13.45 -29.08
N ILE A 56 19.68 12.97 -27.85
CA ILE A 56 18.90 13.32 -26.67
C ILE A 56 19.77 14.02 -25.62
N PRO A 57 19.24 15.00 -24.84
CA PRO A 57 20.00 15.65 -23.79
C PRO A 57 20.17 14.76 -22.56
N VAL A 58 21.28 14.88 -21.86
CA VAL A 58 21.49 14.34 -20.52
C VAL A 58 20.81 15.27 -19.52
N ASN A 59 19.88 14.72 -18.74
CA ASN A 59 19.16 15.44 -17.67
C ASN A 59 18.47 14.45 -16.75
N SER A 60 18.11 14.87 -15.54
CA SER A 60 17.44 14.02 -14.56
C SER A 60 16.35 14.75 -13.78
N TYR A 61 15.30 14.02 -13.41
CA TYR A 61 14.28 14.43 -12.45
C TYR A 61 14.35 13.53 -11.23
N VAL A 62 14.36 14.11 -10.05
CA VAL A 62 14.52 13.40 -8.78
C VAL A 62 13.48 13.89 -7.78
N LEU A 63 12.85 12.96 -7.08
CA LEU A 63 12.01 13.22 -5.92
C LEU A 63 12.60 12.50 -4.71
N ASN A 64 12.97 13.26 -3.69
CA ASN A 64 13.51 12.74 -2.44
C ASN A 64 12.56 13.06 -1.28
N LEU A 65 11.93 12.04 -0.73
CA LEU A 65 11.02 12.13 0.42
C LEU A 65 11.71 11.64 1.69
N MET A 66 11.86 12.53 2.67
CA MET A 66 12.46 12.20 3.96
C MET A 66 11.89 13.08 5.09
N PRO A 67 11.90 12.61 6.35
CA PRO A 67 11.45 13.38 7.50
C PRO A 67 12.22 14.69 7.66
N SER A 68 11.58 15.68 8.30
CA SER A 68 12.26 16.91 8.68
C SER A 68 13.39 16.63 9.70
N GLY A 69 14.46 17.46 9.68
CA GLY A 69 15.59 17.32 10.60
C GLY A 69 16.62 16.25 10.22
N THR A 70 16.52 15.63 9.05
CA THR A 70 17.43 14.55 8.60
C THR A 70 18.65 15.06 7.80
N GLY A 71 18.94 16.36 7.82
CA GLY A 71 20.13 16.94 7.15
C GLY A 71 19.93 17.26 5.67
N LYS A 72 18.69 17.32 5.18
CA LYS A 72 18.34 17.62 3.79
C LYS A 72 19.01 18.93 3.29
N GLY A 73 18.72 20.06 3.93
CA GLY A 73 19.29 21.35 3.56
C GLY A 73 20.82 21.39 3.70
N PHE A 74 21.36 20.76 4.74
CA PHE A 74 22.82 20.72 4.93
C PHE A 74 23.52 19.93 3.81
N SER A 75 22.98 18.78 3.40
CA SER A 75 23.56 18.02 2.29
C SER A 75 23.47 18.75 0.95
N THR A 76 22.40 19.52 0.73
CA THR A 76 22.25 20.39 -0.44
C THR A 76 23.31 21.50 -0.44
N ASN A 77 23.52 22.17 0.71
CA ASN A 77 24.55 23.20 0.83
C ASN A 77 25.96 22.65 0.58
N ILE A 78 26.29 21.45 1.07
CA ILE A 78 27.57 20.81 0.76
C ILE A 78 27.75 20.63 -0.75
N MET A 79 26.68 20.18 -1.44
CA MET A 79 26.75 20.03 -2.90
C MET A 79 26.93 21.37 -3.62
N GLU A 80 26.17 22.39 -3.22
CA GLU A 80 26.19 23.71 -3.89
C GLU A 80 27.49 24.48 -3.61
N GLU A 81 27.92 24.53 -2.35
CA GLU A 81 29.01 25.41 -1.91
C GLU A 81 30.38 24.71 -1.96
N ASP A 82 30.45 23.43 -1.54
CA ASP A 82 31.74 22.74 -1.43
C ASP A 82 32.10 21.96 -2.72
N ILE A 83 31.09 21.44 -3.47
CA ILE A 83 31.35 20.52 -4.60
C ILE A 83 31.25 21.23 -5.95
N ILE A 84 30.17 21.99 -6.23
CA ILE A 84 29.91 22.52 -7.57
C ILE A 84 30.12 24.03 -7.73
N ASP A 85 30.41 24.76 -6.67
CA ASP A 85 30.58 26.23 -6.76
C ASP A 85 31.67 26.64 -7.75
N GLY A 86 32.83 25.99 -7.71
CA GLY A 86 33.94 26.23 -8.66
C GLY A 86 33.48 26.00 -10.12
N PHE A 87 32.70 24.97 -10.37
CA PHE A 87 32.10 24.74 -11.72
C PHE A 87 31.15 25.88 -12.09
N ARG A 88 30.25 26.28 -11.17
CA ARG A 88 29.27 27.35 -11.40
C ARG A 88 29.97 28.65 -11.78
N LEU A 89 30.96 29.06 -11.01
CA LEU A 89 31.71 30.27 -11.24
C LEU A 89 32.46 30.26 -12.59
N LYS A 90 33.14 29.13 -12.89
CA LYS A 90 33.89 28.98 -14.13
C LYS A 90 32.98 28.86 -15.35
N PHE A 91 31.83 28.19 -15.24
CA PHE A 91 30.84 28.13 -16.32
C PHE A 91 30.30 29.52 -16.65
N LEU A 92 29.87 30.30 -15.64
CA LEU A 92 29.28 31.62 -15.83
C LEU A 92 30.28 32.64 -16.36
N SER A 93 31.57 32.55 -15.97
CA SER A 93 32.59 33.51 -16.35
C SER A 93 33.32 33.20 -17.68
N HIS A 94 33.41 31.93 -18.07
CA HIS A 94 34.22 31.52 -19.23
C HIS A 94 33.42 30.77 -20.32
N VAL A 95 32.58 29.79 -19.93
CA VAL A 95 31.89 28.95 -20.92
C VAL A 95 30.70 29.70 -21.50
N LEU A 96 29.81 30.18 -20.63
CA LEU A 96 28.57 30.84 -21.05
C LEU A 96 28.81 32.07 -21.94
N PRO A 97 29.70 33.02 -21.63
CA PRO A 97 29.93 34.19 -22.50
C PRO A 97 30.48 33.80 -23.87
N GLY A 98 31.43 32.83 -23.89
CA GLY A 98 32.01 32.40 -25.14
C GLY A 98 31.04 31.73 -26.10
N GLU A 99 30.19 30.84 -25.58
CA GLU A 99 29.16 30.13 -26.37
C GLU A 99 28.00 31.07 -26.74
N SER A 100 27.57 31.96 -25.81
CA SER A 100 26.53 32.96 -26.09
C SER A 100 26.94 33.90 -27.24
N ASN A 101 28.16 34.44 -27.23
CA ASN A 101 28.62 35.32 -28.29
C ASN A 101 28.63 34.60 -29.68
N ALA A 102 29.06 33.35 -29.74
CA ALA A 102 29.04 32.59 -30.94
C ALA A 102 27.64 32.38 -31.55
N GLU A 103 26.67 32.06 -30.71
CA GLU A 103 25.28 31.83 -31.15
C GLU A 103 24.54 33.15 -31.47
N LEU A 104 24.78 34.24 -30.72
CA LEU A 104 24.21 35.55 -31.01
C LEU A 104 24.66 36.08 -32.36
N LEU A 105 25.94 35.87 -32.72
CA LEU A 105 26.47 36.18 -34.08
C LEU A 105 25.73 35.39 -35.17
N GLN A 106 25.46 34.10 -34.94
CA GLN A 106 24.69 33.28 -35.91
C GLN A 106 23.23 33.80 -36.04
N ILE A 107 22.57 34.18 -34.95
CA ILE A 107 21.24 34.72 -34.98
C ILE A 107 21.23 36.06 -35.72
N ALA A 108 22.20 36.93 -35.47
CA ALA A 108 22.34 38.22 -36.17
C ALA A 108 22.55 38.01 -37.68
N ALA A 109 23.43 37.07 -38.08
CA ALA A 109 23.64 36.75 -39.49
C ALA A 109 22.36 36.23 -40.18
N ARG A 110 21.60 35.38 -39.53
CA ARG A 110 20.28 34.93 -40.03
C ARG A 110 19.28 36.09 -40.23
N ARG A 111 19.21 37.03 -39.25
CA ARG A 111 18.34 38.21 -39.38
C ARG A 111 18.75 39.11 -40.52
N GLN A 112 20.05 39.32 -40.72
CA GLN A 112 20.57 40.03 -41.87
C GLN A 112 20.21 39.36 -43.20
N MET A 113 20.26 38.05 -43.29
CA MET A 113 19.83 37.31 -44.50
C MET A 113 18.33 37.49 -44.79
N ILE A 114 17.50 37.59 -43.75
CA ILE A 114 16.04 37.80 -43.88
C ILE A 114 15.74 39.27 -44.21
N ASN A 115 16.51 40.22 -43.69
CA ASN A 115 16.35 41.65 -43.95
C ASN A 115 17.71 42.23 -44.44
N PRO A 116 17.95 42.23 -45.78
CA PRO A 116 19.22 42.70 -46.36
C PRO A 116 19.51 44.20 -46.15
N ASN A 117 18.49 45.00 -45.73
CA ASN A 117 18.68 46.42 -45.44
C ASN A 117 19.31 46.65 -44.06
N LEU A 118 19.41 45.63 -43.22
CA LEU A 118 19.98 45.73 -41.88
C LEU A 118 21.48 45.47 -41.99
N SER A 119 22.30 46.39 -41.50
CA SER A 119 23.73 46.15 -41.40
C SER A 119 24.07 45.06 -40.39
N SER A 120 25.25 44.44 -40.51
CA SER A 120 25.71 43.38 -39.56
C SER A 120 25.79 43.90 -38.12
N ASP A 121 26.25 45.13 -37.94
CA ASP A 121 26.38 45.76 -36.62
C ASP A 121 25.00 46.12 -36.00
N GLU A 122 24.08 46.59 -36.81
CA GLU A 122 22.70 46.84 -36.36
C GLU A 122 21.97 45.54 -35.97
N ALA A 123 22.12 44.48 -36.80
CA ALA A 123 21.57 43.17 -36.49
C ALA A 123 22.13 42.60 -35.19
N MET A 124 23.44 42.75 -34.97
CA MET A 124 24.06 42.27 -33.71
C MET A 124 23.64 43.11 -32.50
N ALA A 125 23.53 44.43 -32.66
CA ALA A 125 23.05 45.32 -31.59
C ALA A 125 21.61 45.01 -31.16
N GLU A 126 20.73 44.74 -32.14
CA GLU A 126 19.34 44.31 -31.84
C GLU A 126 19.29 42.98 -31.09
N VAL A 127 20.02 41.97 -31.54
CA VAL A 127 20.08 40.63 -30.90
C VAL A 127 20.66 40.74 -29.51
N GLN A 128 21.74 41.51 -29.32
CA GLN A 128 22.35 41.74 -28.02
C GLN A 128 21.39 42.42 -27.05
N LYS A 129 20.69 43.48 -27.51
CA LYS A 129 19.70 44.18 -26.71
C LYS A 129 18.54 43.26 -26.26
N GLU A 130 18.07 42.39 -27.17
CA GLU A 130 17.05 41.39 -26.84
C GLU A 130 17.56 40.37 -25.80
N TYR A 131 18.77 39.85 -25.98
CA TYR A 131 19.40 38.95 -25.04
C TYR A 131 19.60 39.54 -23.64
N ASP A 132 20.02 40.80 -23.58
CA ASP A 132 20.24 41.51 -22.29
C ASP A 132 18.91 41.81 -21.57
N ALA A 133 17.86 42.13 -22.35
CA ALA A 133 16.51 42.33 -21.81
C ALA A 133 15.89 41.11 -21.12
N LEU A 134 16.38 39.89 -21.45
CA LEU A 134 15.98 38.64 -20.80
C LEU A 134 16.57 38.46 -19.39
N GLY A 135 17.39 39.40 -18.90
CA GLY A 135 18.00 39.34 -17.58
C GLY A 135 19.18 38.36 -17.46
N THR A 136 19.63 38.09 -16.26
CA THR A 136 20.73 37.16 -15.97
C THR A 136 20.25 35.70 -16.03
N LEU A 137 21.18 34.78 -16.36
CA LEU A 137 20.90 33.34 -16.27
C LEU A 137 20.85 32.91 -14.81
N ALA A 138 19.72 32.40 -14.36
CA ALA A 138 19.64 31.70 -13.08
C ALA A 138 20.23 30.30 -13.21
N PHE A 139 21.27 29.98 -12.42
CA PHE A 139 21.90 28.65 -12.42
C PHE A 139 20.96 27.60 -11.84
N SER A 140 20.18 27.97 -10.79
CA SER A 140 19.08 27.21 -10.21
C SER A 140 17.98 28.19 -9.77
N PHE A 141 16.76 27.69 -9.61
CA PHE A 141 15.63 28.45 -9.06
C PHE A 141 14.67 27.50 -8.34
N ASP A 142 13.95 28.02 -7.35
CA ASP A 142 13.01 27.27 -6.49
C ASP A 142 11.55 27.54 -6.85
N SER A 143 11.28 28.64 -7.52
CA SER A 143 9.94 29.09 -7.87
C SER A 143 9.95 29.92 -9.16
N GLY A 144 8.80 30.02 -9.80
CA GLY A 144 8.66 30.86 -10.98
C GLY A 144 7.27 30.75 -11.61
N THR A 145 6.92 31.79 -12.37
CA THR A 145 5.70 31.76 -13.19
C THR A 145 6.00 31.09 -14.54
N ALA A 146 4.99 30.52 -15.19
CA ALA A 146 5.15 29.95 -16.52
C ALA A 146 5.72 30.94 -17.57
N PRO A 147 5.36 32.24 -17.58
CA PRO A 147 6.03 33.23 -18.41
C PRO A 147 7.53 33.40 -18.12
N ALA A 148 7.94 33.42 -16.85
CA ALA A 148 9.34 33.54 -16.47
C ALA A 148 10.15 32.32 -16.91
N VAL A 149 9.60 31.12 -16.81
CA VAL A 149 10.21 29.88 -17.31
C VAL A 149 10.40 29.91 -18.83
N LYS A 150 9.40 30.44 -19.58
CA LYS A 150 9.51 30.62 -21.03
C LYS A 150 10.56 31.67 -21.40
N GLN A 151 10.64 32.78 -20.66
CA GLN A 151 11.67 33.79 -20.84
C GLN A 151 13.07 33.25 -20.57
N MET A 152 13.26 32.47 -19.49
CA MET A 152 14.51 31.80 -19.22
C MET A 152 14.89 30.81 -20.32
N ARG A 153 13.90 30.03 -20.82
CA ARG A 153 14.10 29.13 -21.96
C ARG A 153 14.57 29.90 -23.20
N LEU A 154 13.97 31.04 -23.53
CA LEU A 154 14.38 31.88 -24.66
C LEU A 154 15.86 32.32 -24.50
N LYS A 155 16.24 32.78 -23.31
CA LYS A 155 17.65 33.12 -23.02
C LYS A 155 18.60 31.95 -23.26
N LEU A 156 18.25 30.75 -22.80
CA LEU A 156 19.02 29.53 -22.99
C LEU A 156 19.09 29.07 -24.45
N LEU A 157 18.06 29.39 -25.25
CA LEU A 157 18.08 29.16 -26.71
C LEU A 157 18.97 30.16 -27.44
N MET A 158 18.90 31.46 -27.06
CA MET A 158 19.74 32.50 -27.64
C MET A 158 21.22 32.32 -27.29
N SER A 159 21.54 31.80 -26.12
CA SER A 159 22.92 31.48 -25.74
C SER A 159 23.38 30.10 -26.20
N ASN A 160 22.45 29.23 -26.61
CA ASN A 160 22.69 27.81 -26.87
C ASN A 160 23.49 27.09 -25.77
N ALA A 161 23.51 27.60 -24.54
CA ALA A 161 24.27 27.09 -23.42
C ALA A 161 23.41 26.98 -22.15
N GLY A 162 23.83 26.12 -21.22
CA GLY A 162 23.14 25.94 -19.94
C GLY A 162 21.88 25.08 -19.99
N SER A 163 21.25 24.88 -18.85
CA SER A 163 20.03 24.11 -18.64
C SER A 163 19.10 24.82 -17.65
N MET A 164 17.83 24.47 -17.62
CA MET A 164 16.90 24.90 -16.57
C MET A 164 16.94 23.93 -15.39
N ASN A 165 17.24 24.43 -14.21
CA ASN A 165 17.38 23.62 -13.01
C ASN A 165 16.41 24.13 -11.93
N LEU A 166 15.31 23.39 -11.74
CA LEU A 166 14.28 23.68 -10.74
C LEU A 166 14.52 22.81 -9.49
N GLU A 167 14.62 23.46 -8.34
CA GLU A 167 14.93 22.83 -7.06
C GLU A 167 13.91 23.27 -6.01
N LEU A 168 12.91 22.43 -5.72
CA LEU A 168 11.83 22.72 -4.76
C LEU A 168 12.11 22.02 -3.44
N ASP A 169 12.28 22.80 -2.36
CA ASP A 169 12.61 22.29 -1.03
C ASP A 169 11.44 21.63 -0.30
N GLU A 170 10.19 22.03 -0.58
CA GLU A 170 8.98 21.46 0.03
C GLU A 170 7.85 21.36 -0.99
N VAL A 171 7.73 20.19 -1.61
CA VAL A 171 6.73 19.93 -2.65
C VAL A 171 5.29 19.99 -2.11
N GLY A 172 5.07 19.55 -0.86
CA GLY A 172 3.72 19.46 -0.29
C GLY A 172 2.99 20.78 -0.18
N SER A 173 3.70 21.90 0.04
CA SER A 173 3.10 23.24 0.13
C SER A 173 3.01 23.96 -1.22
N ASN A 174 3.82 23.55 -2.20
CA ASN A 174 4.02 24.29 -3.45
C ASN A 174 3.49 23.56 -4.69
N LEU A 175 2.91 22.38 -4.55
CA LEU A 175 2.48 21.57 -5.70
C LEU A 175 1.41 22.29 -6.52
N THR A 176 0.38 22.78 -5.86
CA THR A 176 -0.77 23.42 -6.50
C THR A 176 -0.40 24.73 -7.19
N SER A 177 0.50 25.52 -6.61
CA SER A 177 0.94 26.80 -7.17
C SER A 177 1.85 26.67 -8.40
N ASN A 178 2.47 25.50 -8.61
CA ASN A 178 3.47 25.26 -9.64
C ASN A 178 3.02 24.33 -10.80
N VAL A 179 1.75 23.96 -10.87
CA VAL A 179 1.23 22.98 -11.86
C VAL A 179 1.57 23.38 -13.31
N GLU A 180 1.39 24.64 -13.69
CA GLU A 180 1.65 25.09 -15.07
C GLU A 180 3.15 25.06 -15.41
N MET A 181 4.00 25.39 -14.45
CA MET A 181 5.46 25.29 -14.59
C MET A 181 5.87 23.82 -14.70
N LEU A 182 5.34 22.95 -13.85
CA LEU A 182 5.61 21.50 -13.88
C LEU A 182 5.18 20.89 -15.22
N ASN A 183 4.03 21.29 -15.79
CA ASN A 183 3.62 20.83 -17.12
C ASN A 183 4.65 21.19 -18.21
N THR A 184 5.26 22.37 -18.14
CA THR A 184 6.34 22.77 -19.06
C THR A 184 7.59 21.88 -18.89
N PHE A 185 7.97 21.56 -17.66
CA PHE A 185 9.08 20.63 -17.39
C PHE A 185 8.79 19.23 -17.90
N LEU A 186 7.54 18.77 -17.79
CA LEU A 186 7.14 17.46 -18.31
C LEU A 186 7.38 17.32 -19.83
N GLU A 187 7.09 18.37 -20.61
CA GLU A 187 7.34 18.39 -22.05
C GLU A 187 8.83 18.43 -22.39
N LEU A 188 9.63 19.14 -21.60
CA LEU A 188 11.06 19.34 -21.85
C LEU A 188 11.94 18.14 -21.52
N TYR A 189 11.49 17.22 -20.66
CA TYR A 189 12.32 16.11 -20.17
C TYR A 189 12.93 15.22 -21.26
N ASP A 190 12.11 14.83 -22.25
CA ASP A 190 12.50 13.77 -23.19
C ASP A 190 13.60 14.24 -24.16
N VAL A 191 13.35 15.35 -24.85
CA VAL A 191 14.23 15.88 -25.92
C VAL A 191 14.53 17.39 -25.80
N GLY A 192 14.09 18.05 -24.73
CA GLY A 192 14.33 19.48 -24.53
C GLY A 192 13.50 20.41 -25.43
N LYS A 193 12.37 19.93 -25.98
CA LYS A 193 11.51 20.71 -26.88
C LYS A 193 10.13 20.90 -26.28
N VAL A 194 9.54 22.10 -26.49
CA VAL A 194 8.15 22.40 -26.15
C VAL A 194 7.42 22.81 -27.43
N LYS A 195 6.19 22.37 -27.58
CA LYS A 195 5.32 22.81 -28.66
C LYS A 195 4.90 24.28 -28.45
N GLN A 196 4.96 25.08 -29.51
CA GLN A 196 4.51 26.48 -29.43
C GLN A 196 3.01 26.53 -29.19
N LYS A 197 2.58 27.35 -28.22
CA LYS A 197 1.16 27.71 -28.06
C LYS A 197 0.84 28.88 -29.01
N LEU A 198 -0.19 28.74 -29.82
CA LEU A 198 -0.72 29.82 -30.63
C LEU A 198 -1.32 30.90 -29.72
N THR A 199 -0.73 32.08 -29.74
CA THR A 199 -1.27 33.29 -29.08
C THR A 199 -1.64 34.31 -30.12
N LYS A 200 -2.67 35.18 -29.86
CA LYS A 200 -2.99 36.30 -30.75
C LYS A 200 -1.79 37.25 -30.81
N ASN A 201 -1.43 37.70 -32.04
CA ASN A 201 -0.49 38.81 -32.21
C ASN A 201 -1.21 40.11 -31.79
N THR A 202 -0.64 40.82 -30.84
CA THR A 202 -1.05 42.18 -30.44
C THR A 202 0.12 43.13 -30.64
N SER A 203 -0.14 44.46 -30.60
CA SER A 203 0.90 45.47 -30.67
C SER A 203 2.05 45.24 -29.67
N ASP A 204 1.70 44.69 -28.50
CA ASP A 204 2.62 44.48 -27.39
C ASP A 204 3.20 43.06 -27.36
N ASN A 205 2.67 42.16 -28.19
CA ASN A 205 3.05 40.73 -28.21
C ASN A 205 3.25 40.28 -29.67
N LYS A 206 4.26 40.83 -30.34
CA LYS A 206 4.68 40.39 -31.67
C LYS A 206 5.33 38.99 -31.51
N ARG A 207 4.95 38.04 -32.36
CA ARG A 207 5.70 36.80 -32.48
C ARG A 207 7.10 37.15 -32.95
N GLY A 208 8.06 36.96 -32.06
CA GLY A 208 9.46 36.96 -32.45
C GLY A 208 9.80 35.80 -33.38
N GLU A 209 11.01 35.83 -33.92
CA GLU A 209 11.59 34.75 -34.70
C GLU A 209 11.52 33.46 -33.91
N GLU A 210 11.16 32.34 -34.58
CA GLU A 210 11.15 31.02 -33.93
C GLU A 210 12.56 30.53 -33.72
N LEU A 211 13.06 30.63 -32.50
CA LEU A 211 14.33 30.00 -32.11
C LEU A 211 14.10 28.51 -31.90
N ILE A 212 14.58 27.72 -32.85
CA ILE A 212 14.50 26.27 -32.81
C ILE A 212 15.70 25.73 -32.03
N GLY A 213 15.46 24.97 -30.98
CA GLY A 213 16.53 24.37 -30.21
C GLY A 213 16.04 23.45 -29.08
N LYS A 214 17.00 22.83 -28.43
CA LYS A 214 16.77 21.95 -27.27
C LYS A 214 17.21 22.67 -26.01
N THR A 215 16.41 22.57 -24.96
CA THR A 215 16.75 23.09 -23.63
C THR A 215 16.69 21.95 -22.63
N PRO A 216 17.82 21.44 -22.14
CA PRO A 216 17.83 20.47 -21.07
C PRO A 216 17.17 21.01 -19.80
N THR A 217 16.49 20.14 -19.08
CA THR A 217 15.85 20.52 -17.80
C THR A 217 16.18 19.50 -16.73
N ASN A 218 16.49 19.96 -15.53
CA ASN A 218 16.64 19.12 -14.35
C ASN A 218 15.62 19.55 -13.30
N LEU A 219 15.15 18.59 -12.52
CA LEU A 219 14.15 18.80 -11.47
C LEU A 219 14.56 18.04 -10.22
N MET A 220 14.71 18.76 -9.10
CA MET A 220 14.89 18.21 -7.78
C MET A 220 13.71 18.62 -6.91
N LEU A 221 12.98 17.64 -6.43
CA LEU A 221 11.86 17.84 -5.52
C LEU A 221 12.17 17.20 -4.18
N PHE A 222 12.10 17.97 -3.12
CA PHE A 222 12.14 17.48 -1.76
C PHE A 222 10.75 17.55 -1.13
N GLY A 223 10.46 16.62 -0.23
CA GLY A 223 9.21 16.62 0.50
C GLY A 223 9.29 15.81 1.78
N THR A 224 8.35 16.09 2.68
CA THR A 224 8.21 15.36 3.93
C THR A 224 7.11 14.31 3.77
N PRO A 225 7.41 13.00 3.97
CA PRO A 225 6.43 11.93 3.75
C PRO A 225 5.12 12.13 4.52
N THR A 226 5.20 12.64 5.75
CA THR A 226 4.03 12.88 6.60
C THR A 226 3.11 14.01 6.11
N LYS A 227 3.66 14.96 5.33
CA LYS A 227 2.88 16.05 4.73
C LYS A 227 2.34 15.72 3.33
N LEU A 228 3.16 15.00 2.54
CA LEU A 228 2.82 14.69 1.15
C LEU A 228 1.93 13.44 1.02
N LEU A 229 2.05 12.51 1.97
CA LEU A 229 1.37 11.22 1.96
C LEU A 229 0.50 11.07 3.22
N ASP A 230 -0.30 12.09 3.54
CA ASP A 230 -1.11 12.19 4.75
C ASP A 230 -2.57 11.72 4.57
N GLY A 231 -2.98 11.45 3.32
CA GLY A 231 -4.34 11.09 2.97
C GLY A 231 -5.24 12.30 2.69
N SER A 232 -4.66 13.50 2.66
CA SER A 232 -5.36 14.76 2.32
C SER A 232 -5.39 15.00 0.80
N LYS A 233 -5.97 16.13 0.42
CA LYS A 233 -5.98 16.63 -0.96
C LYS A 233 -4.57 16.73 -1.56
N THR A 234 -3.57 17.06 -0.74
CA THR A 234 -2.16 17.12 -1.18
C THR A 234 -1.66 15.76 -1.69
N GLU A 235 -2.03 14.66 -1.05
CA GLU A 235 -1.68 13.32 -1.54
C GLU A 235 -2.38 13.00 -2.86
N GLU A 236 -3.64 13.43 -3.05
CA GLU A 236 -4.36 13.26 -4.31
C GLU A 236 -3.72 14.05 -5.44
N GLU A 237 -3.39 15.31 -5.21
CA GLU A 237 -2.67 16.16 -6.18
C GLU A 237 -1.29 15.59 -6.53
N PHE A 238 -0.58 15.05 -5.55
CA PHE A 238 0.69 14.36 -5.77
C PHE A 238 0.52 13.10 -6.65
N LYS A 239 -0.49 12.28 -6.38
CA LYS A 239 -0.80 11.11 -7.22
C LYS A 239 -1.15 11.52 -8.64
N GLN A 240 -1.97 12.56 -8.81
CA GLN A 240 -2.29 13.11 -10.13
C GLN A 240 -1.04 13.58 -10.88
N MET A 241 -0.10 14.27 -10.19
CA MET A 241 1.19 14.63 -10.78
C MET A 241 1.96 13.40 -11.27
N LEU A 242 2.01 12.33 -10.50
CA LEU A 242 2.66 11.09 -10.92
C LEU A 242 1.98 10.46 -12.15
N GLU A 243 0.65 10.46 -12.18
CA GLU A 243 -0.18 9.94 -13.29
C GLU A 243 0.01 10.73 -14.59
N THR A 244 0.16 12.05 -14.54
CA THR A 244 0.39 12.89 -15.72
C THR A 244 1.71 12.57 -16.45
N GLY A 245 2.58 11.75 -15.85
CA GLY A 245 3.77 11.22 -16.48
C GLY A 245 5.07 11.47 -15.71
N TYR A 246 5.03 12.07 -14.53
CA TYR A 246 6.22 12.23 -13.69
C TYR A 246 6.73 10.91 -13.15
N ALA A 247 5.85 9.92 -12.87
CA ALA A 247 6.25 8.59 -12.41
C ALA A 247 7.29 7.93 -13.35
N ARG A 248 7.11 8.05 -14.66
CA ARG A 248 8.02 7.47 -15.66
C ARG A 248 9.33 8.22 -15.84
N ARG A 249 9.42 9.49 -15.38
CA ARG A 249 10.57 10.38 -15.61
C ARG A 249 11.46 10.57 -14.40
N MET A 250 10.91 10.39 -13.20
CA MET A 250 11.60 10.67 -11.94
C MET A 250 12.34 9.45 -11.40
N LEU A 251 13.44 9.74 -10.71
CA LEU A 251 14.06 8.85 -9.74
C LEU A 251 13.48 9.15 -8.37
N PHE A 252 13.27 8.12 -7.54
CA PHE A 252 12.56 8.22 -6.27
C PHE A 252 13.43 7.79 -5.11
N GLY A 253 13.51 8.66 -4.10
CA GLY A 253 14.02 8.38 -2.77
C GLY A 253 12.90 8.46 -1.74
N TYR A 254 12.86 7.51 -0.83
CA TYR A 254 11.89 7.47 0.25
C TYR A 254 12.50 6.86 1.50
N THR A 255 12.44 7.60 2.59
CA THR A 255 12.69 7.09 3.93
C THR A 255 11.63 7.61 4.90
N ASN A 256 11.24 6.78 5.85
CA ASN A 256 10.24 7.12 6.87
C ASN A 256 10.83 7.04 8.29
N THR A 257 12.11 6.75 8.42
CA THR A 257 12.77 6.58 9.71
C THR A 257 13.72 7.75 10.00
N LEU A 258 13.66 8.24 11.24
CA LEU A 258 14.63 9.22 11.78
C LEU A 258 15.93 8.54 12.26
N ASN A 259 15.98 7.20 12.29
CA ASN A 259 16.99 6.44 13.02
C ASN A 259 18.24 6.08 12.19
N ASP A 260 18.50 6.80 11.10
CA ASP A 260 19.66 6.54 10.25
C ASP A 260 20.95 7.25 10.71
N PHE A 261 21.02 7.67 11.98
CA PHE A 261 22.25 8.24 12.55
C PHE A 261 23.11 7.16 13.20
N LYS A 262 24.43 7.23 12.92
CA LYS A 262 25.40 6.35 13.57
C LYS A 262 25.44 6.68 15.06
N LYS A 263 25.24 5.66 15.91
CA LYS A 263 25.49 5.81 17.35
C LYS A 263 26.99 5.92 17.58
N GLN A 264 27.45 7.04 18.10
CA GLN A 264 28.87 7.32 18.35
C GLN A 264 29.02 8.23 19.55
N THR A 265 30.24 8.30 20.12
CA THR A 265 30.57 9.23 21.19
C THR A 265 30.80 10.65 20.64
N ALA A 266 30.77 11.65 21.51
CA ALA A 266 31.07 13.04 21.10
C ALA A 266 32.48 13.19 20.54
N GLU A 267 33.46 12.42 21.04
CA GLU A 267 34.83 12.39 20.57
C GLU A 267 34.94 11.80 19.17
N GLU A 268 34.30 10.63 18.91
CA GLU A 268 34.26 10.03 17.58
C GLU A 268 33.57 10.95 16.56
N LEU A 269 32.52 11.67 16.98
CA LEU A 269 31.85 12.66 16.15
C LEU A 269 32.78 13.83 15.80
N TYR A 270 33.48 14.37 16.80
CA TYR A 270 34.44 15.46 16.61
C TYR A 270 35.55 15.04 15.63
N ASP A 271 36.16 13.87 15.82
CA ASP A 271 37.21 13.33 14.95
C ASP A 271 36.69 13.11 13.50
N ALA A 272 35.46 12.63 13.34
CA ALA A 272 34.86 12.50 12.04
C ALA A 272 34.66 13.85 11.35
N LEU A 273 34.16 14.86 12.05
CA LEU A 273 33.88 16.18 11.49
C LEU A 273 35.17 16.99 11.20
N THR A 274 36.26 16.77 11.97
CA THR A 274 37.54 17.44 11.80
C THR A 274 38.54 16.70 10.94
N SER A 275 38.12 15.57 10.33
CA SER A 275 38.97 14.73 9.50
C SER A 275 39.57 15.49 8.31
N THR A 276 40.91 15.65 8.30
CA THR A 276 41.64 16.27 7.19
C THR A 276 41.50 15.52 5.86
N ASN A 277 41.23 14.22 5.89
CA ASN A 277 41.03 13.43 4.68
C ASN A 277 39.74 13.84 3.96
N ILE A 278 38.65 14.07 4.69
CA ILE A 278 37.36 14.51 4.09
C ILE A 278 37.53 15.87 3.40
N VAL A 279 38.30 16.81 4.01
CA VAL A 279 38.58 18.11 3.40
C VAL A 279 39.37 17.95 2.10
N LYS A 280 40.43 17.13 2.09
CA LYS A 280 41.22 16.84 0.89
C LYS A 280 40.41 16.17 -0.21
N ASP A 281 39.58 15.20 0.14
CA ASP A 281 38.71 14.52 -0.82
C ASP A 281 37.66 15.48 -1.38
N THR A 282 37.06 16.33 -0.58
CA THR A 282 36.14 17.38 -1.02
C THR A 282 36.80 18.32 -2.01
N GLN A 283 38.00 18.81 -1.72
CA GLN A 283 38.74 19.69 -2.61
C GLN A 283 39.12 19.00 -3.94
N ARG A 284 39.59 17.76 -3.88
CA ARG A 284 39.92 16.97 -5.06
C ARG A 284 38.70 16.79 -5.99
N ILE A 285 37.53 16.43 -5.41
CA ILE A 285 36.29 16.23 -6.16
C ILE A 285 35.80 17.55 -6.74
N SER A 286 35.79 18.63 -5.94
CA SER A 286 35.44 19.98 -6.41
C SER A 286 36.32 20.41 -7.60
N GLN A 287 37.60 20.15 -7.54
CA GLN A 287 38.52 20.47 -8.64
C GLN A 287 38.20 19.64 -9.91
N VAL A 288 37.89 18.34 -9.78
CA VAL A 288 37.51 17.51 -10.92
C VAL A 288 36.22 18.07 -11.55
N ILE A 289 35.22 18.39 -10.74
CA ILE A 289 33.93 18.96 -11.22
C ILE A 289 34.17 20.34 -11.88
N THR A 290 34.98 21.20 -11.28
CA THR A 290 35.35 22.52 -11.83
C THR A 290 36.01 22.42 -13.21
N ASN A 291 36.82 21.39 -13.43
CA ASN A 291 37.49 21.15 -14.71
C ASN A 291 36.55 20.66 -15.82
N LEU A 292 35.31 20.31 -15.48
CA LEU A 292 34.30 20.01 -16.49
C LEU A 292 33.79 21.29 -17.21
N ALA A 293 33.86 22.45 -16.56
CA ALA A 293 33.57 23.75 -17.17
C ALA A 293 34.72 24.17 -18.13
N ASP A 294 34.82 23.49 -19.24
CA ASP A 294 35.80 23.71 -20.29
C ASP A 294 35.11 23.74 -21.67
N ARG A 295 35.35 24.78 -22.47
CA ARG A 295 34.75 24.95 -23.80
C ARG A 295 35.02 23.75 -24.74
N ASN A 296 36.14 23.06 -24.56
CA ASN A 296 36.45 21.86 -25.37
C ASN A 296 35.53 20.66 -25.01
N LYS A 297 34.90 20.69 -23.84
CA LYS A 297 33.92 19.67 -23.40
C LYS A 297 32.48 20.11 -23.67
N PHE A 298 32.26 21.33 -24.14
CA PHE A 298 30.92 21.86 -24.39
C PHE A 298 30.30 21.14 -25.60
N ASN A 299 28.97 20.88 -25.52
CA ASN A 299 28.16 20.21 -26.52
C ASN A 299 28.71 18.82 -26.93
N THR A 300 29.34 18.11 -26.00
CA THR A 300 29.81 16.74 -26.21
C THR A 300 28.63 15.82 -26.57
N VAL A 301 28.80 15.03 -27.63
CA VAL A 301 27.85 13.99 -28.02
C VAL A 301 28.47 12.64 -27.68
N LEU A 302 27.90 11.96 -26.68
CA LEU A 302 28.31 10.63 -26.26
C LEU A 302 27.69 9.59 -27.19
N THR A 303 28.44 8.55 -27.53
CA THR A 303 27.97 7.43 -28.36
C THR A 303 27.85 6.14 -27.53
N LEU A 304 27.20 5.12 -28.11
CA LEU A 304 27.14 3.78 -27.57
C LEU A 304 27.66 2.80 -28.62
N SER A 305 28.49 1.85 -28.20
CA SER A 305 28.85 0.71 -29.03
C SER A 305 27.60 -0.14 -29.34
N LYS A 306 27.73 -1.06 -30.31
CA LYS A 306 26.69 -2.04 -30.60
C LYS A 306 26.40 -2.91 -29.39
N GLU A 307 27.42 -3.34 -28.68
CA GLU A 307 27.37 -4.20 -27.50
C GLU A 307 26.65 -3.48 -26.34
N ASP A 308 27.04 -2.24 -26.07
CA ASP A 308 26.41 -1.42 -25.01
C ASP A 308 24.94 -1.10 -25.34
N THR A 309 24.66 -0.86 -26.64
CA THR A 309 23.28 -0.68 -27.11
C THR A 309 22.43 -1.94 -26.88
N ILE A 310 22.95 -3.12 -27.19
CA ILE A 310 22.28 -4.41 -26.96
C ILE A 310 22.04 -4.62 -25.47
N HIS A 311 23.03 -4.33 -24.63
CA HIS A 311 22.89 -4.42 -23.16
C HIS A 311 21.75 -3.55 -22.64
N LEU A 312 21.67 -2.30 -23.08
CA LEU A 312 20.57 -1.39 -22.74
C LEU A 312 19.21 -1.89 -23.24
N LEU A 313 19.15 -2.39 -24.48
CA LEU A 313 17.92 -2.95 -25.06
C LEU A 313 17.45 -4.21 -24.34
N GLN A 314 18.37 -5.07 -23.90
CA GLN A 314 18.03 -6.22 -23.06
C GLN A 314 17.40 -5.78 -21.73
N TYR A 315 17.94 -4.74 -21.10
CA TYR A 315 17.34 -4.15 -19.89
C TYR A 315 15.96 -3.58 -20.18
N LYS A 316 15.76 -2.89 -21.32
CA LYS A 316 14.45 -2.40 -21.76
C LYS A 316 13.43 -3.54 -21.88
N ILE A 317 13.78 -4.63 -22.60
CA ILE A 317 12.91 -5.80 -22.77
C ILE A 317 12.53 -6.40 -21.41
N ASN A 318 13.48 -6.54 -20.50
CA ASN A 318 13.23 -7.04 -19.15
C ASN A 318 12.27 -6.14 -18.35
N CYS A 319 12.37 -4.82 -18.52
CA CYS A 319 11.44 -3.87 -17.91
C CYS A 319 10.03 -3.99 -18.49
N GLU A 320 9.91 -4.12 -19.81
CA GLU A 320 8.64 -4.27 -20.52
C GLU A 320 7.95 -5.61 -20.16
N ASP A 321 8.71 -6.71 -20.09
CA ASP A 321 8.19 -8.02 -19.64
C ASP A 321 7.66 -7.96 -18.19
N ARG A 322 8.40 -7.31 -17.28
CA ARG A 322 7.94 -7.10 -15.90
C ARG A 322 6.69 -6.21 -15.84
N ALA A 323 6.61 -5.18 -16.68
CA ALA A 323 5.46 -4.29 -16.76
C ALA A 323 4.21 -4.99 -17.28
N SER A 324 4.35 -5.91 -18.25
CA SER A 324 3.24 -6.68 -18.81
C SER A 324 2.55 -7.61 -17.80
N LYS A 325 3.27 -8.03 -16.76
CA LYS A 325 2.76 -8.91 -15.69
C LYS A 325 1.96 -8.16 -14.62
N LEU A 326 1.98 -6.83 -14.63
CA LEU A 326 1.20 -6.01 -13.70
C LEU A 326 -0.28 -5.97 -14.08
N LYS A 327 -1.16 -5.83 -13.08
CA LYS A 327 -2.61 -5.78 -13.27
C LYS A 327 -3.03 -4.52 -14.05
N MET A 328 -4.20 -4.59 -14.70
CA MET A 328 -4.70 -3.52 -15.57
C MET A 328 -4.78 -2.15 -14.88
N HIS A 329 -5.15 -2.11 -13.62
CA HIS A 329 -5.29 -0.87 -12.84
C HIS A 329 -3.96 -0.34 -12.23
N GLU A 330 -2.82 -0.95 -12.53
CA GLU A 330 -1.51 -0.52 -12.02
C GLU A 330 -0.73 0.34 -13.04
N ASP A 331 -1.44 1.21 -13.78
CA ASP A 331 -0.89 1.97 -14.90
C ASP A 331 0.31 2.84 -14.54
N ILE A 332 0.29 3.48 -13.35
CA ILE A 332 1.41 4.30 -12.86
C ILE A 332 2.67 3.43 -12.70
N LYS A 333 2.52 2.22 -12.14
CA LYS A 333 3.64 1.28 -11.94
C LYS A 333 4.17 0.76 -13.27
N LYS A 334 3.28 0.46 -14.22
CA LYS A 334 3.66 0.07 -15.59
C LYS A 334 4.47 1.16 -16.26
N ALA A 335 3.99 2.42 -16.19
CA ALA A 335 4.64 3.56 -16.79
C ALA A 335 6.03 3.81 -16.18
N GLU A 336 6.18 3.72 -14.86
CA GLU A 336 7.47 3.85 -14.19
C GLU A 336 8.44 2.76 -14.63
N LEU A 337 8.01 1.52 -14.61
CA LEU A 337 8.82 0.35 -14.91
C LEU A 337 9.27 0.32 -16.37
N SER A 338 8.37 0.58 -17.33
CA SER A 338 8.69 0.60 -18.77
C SER A 338 9.69 1.69 -19.17
N HIS A 339 9.83 2.75 -18.38
CA HIS A 339 10.73 3.88 -18.68
C HIS A 339 12.05 3.84 -17.90
N ARG A 340 12.29 2.83 -17.06
CA ARG A 340 13.55 2.71 -16.31
C ARG A 340 14.78 2.72 -17.18
N TYR A 341 14.74 2.02 -18.32
CA TYR A 341 15.84 1.99 -19.26
C TYR A 341 16.26 3.39 -19.76
N TYR A 342 15.26 4.27 -19.95
CA TYR A 342 15.51 5.63 -20.44
C TYR A 342 16.11 6.53 -19.35
N LYS A 343 15.68 6.38 -18.13
CA LYS A 343 16.29 7.04 -16.95
C LYS A 343 17.74 6.57 -16.76
N ALA A 344 17.97 5.26 -16.88
CA ALA A 344 19.29 4.68 -16.75
C ALA A 344 20.24 5.18 -17.84
N LEU A 345 19.79 5.27 -19.10
CA LEU A 345 20.58 5.81 -20.20
C LEU A 345 21.02 7.25 -19.94
N LYS A 346 20.09 8.13 -19.56
CA LYS A 346 20.40 9.54 -19.25
C LYS A 346 21.39 9.67 -18.10
N LEU A 347 21.21 8.88 -17.04
CA LEU A 347 22.11 8.87 -15.90
C LEU A 347 23.50 8.32 -16.26
N ALA A 348 23.55 7.25 -17.06
CA ALA A 348 24.81 6.70 -17.58
C ALA A 348 25.57 7.73 -18.41
N GLY A 349 24.86 8.56 -19.19
CA GLY A 349 25.46 9.69 -19.90
C GLY A 349 26.09 10.73 -18.97
N ALA A 350 25.43 11.02 -17.84
CA ALA A 350 26.03 11.92 -16.82
C ALA A 350 27.30 11.32 -16.23
N TYR A 351 27.33 10.02 -15.94
CA TYR A 351 28.51 9.33 -15.44
C TYR A 351 29.66 9.33 -16.44
N ALA A 352 29.37 9.00 -17.71
CA ALA A 352 30.36 9.01 -18.79
C ALA A 352 30.99 10.40 -19.00
N PHE A 353 30.16 11.45 -19.01
CA PHE A 353 30.65 12.82 -19.17
C PHE A 353 31.57 13.24 -17.99
N VAL A 354 31.18 12.94 -16.77
CA VAL A 354 31.97 13.29 -15.57
C VAL A 354 33.29 12.53 -15.54
N GLU A 355 33.33 11.29 -16.00
CA GLU A 355 34.55 10.49 -16.13
C GLU A 355 35.45 10.98 -17.31
N GLY A 356 34.89 11.78 -18.21
CA GLY A 356 35.59 12.25 -19.41
C GLY A 356 35.64 11.23 -20.56
N SER A 357 34.74 10.22 -20.48
CA SER A 357 34.56 9.25 -21.57
C SER A 357 33.88 9.89 -22.77
N LYS A 358 34.19 9.40 -23.97
CA LYS A 358 33.48 9.76 -25.21
C LYS A 358 32.26 8.87 -25.47
N ASP A 359 32.21 7.73 -24.77
CA ASP A 359 31.19 6.72 -24.95
C ASP A 359 30.53 6.35 -23.62
N VAL A 360 29.24 6.04 -23.68
CA VAL A 360 28.52 5.41 -22.60
C VAL A 360 28.79 3.91 -22.64
N THR A 361 29.56 3.42 -21.70
CA THR A 361 29.97 2.00 -21.64
C THR A 361 29.05 1.18 -20.73
N GLN A 362 29.18 -0.15 -20.80
CA GLN A 362 28.45 -1.06 -19.93
C GLN A 362 28.63 -0.74 -18.43
N VAL A 363 29.82 -0.29 -18.01
CA VAL A 363 30.08 0.08 -16.60
C VAL A 363 29.19 1.23 -16.17
N HIS A 364 29.04 2.27 -17.02
CA HIS A 364 28.15 3.40 -16.75
C HIS A 364 26.68 2.94 -16.71
N LEU A 365 26.28 2.07 -17.66
CA LEU A 365 24.93 1.52 -17.74
C LEU A 365 24.59 0.67 -16.51
N ASP A 366 25.46 -0.24 -16.10
CA ASP A 366 25.24 -1.12 -14.95
C ASP A 366 25.08 -0.31 -13.65
N ALA A 367 25.93 0.70 -13.44
CA ALA A 367 25.87 1.58 -12.29
C ALA A 367 24.56 2.41 -12.28
N ALA A 368 24.15 2.93 -13.44
CA ALA A 368 22.91 3.67 -13.59
C ALA A 368 21.66 2.77 -13.40
N ILE A 369 21.67 1.57 -13.98
CA ILE A 369 20.62 0.56 -13.81
C ILE A 369 20.44 0.20 -12.32
N GLN A 370 21.55 -0.02 -11.60
CA GLN A 370 21.50 -0.32 -10.17
C GLN A 370 20.75 0.78 -9.39
N LEU A 371 21.09 2.05 -9.61
CA LEU A 371 20.45 3.16 -8.93
C LEU A 371 18.97 3.32 -9.33
N VAL A 372 18.65 3.11 -10.61
CA VAL A 372 17.27 3.18 -11.11
C VAL A 372 16.41 2.04 -10.55
N GLU A 373 16.95 0.83 -10.41
CA GLU A 373 16.24 -0.29 -9.79
C GLU A 373 15.99 -0.03 -8.29
N ASP A 374 16.96 0.53 -7.57
CA ASP A 374 16.77 0.90 -6.18
C ASP A 374 15.76 2.04 -6.02
N SER A 375 15.78 3.03 -6.91
CA SER A 375 14.75 4.06 -7.01
C SER A 375 13.36 3.47 -7.26
N GLY A 376 13.25 2.47 -8.13
CA GLY A 376 11.99 1.76 -8.38
C GLY A 376 11.44 1.05 -7.15
N LYS A 377 12.31 0.47 -6.30
CA LYS A 377 11.89 -0.11 -5.02
C LYS A 377 11.31 0.96 -4.08
N GLN A 378 11.91 2.15 -4.05
CA GLN A 378 11.38 3.25 -3.23
C GLN A 378 10.06 3.79 -3.80
N PHE A 379 9.93 3.90 -5.12
CA PHE A 379 8.66 4.25 -5.77
C PHE A 379 7.53 3.29 -5.38
N HIS A 380 7.79 1.98 -5.36
CA HIS A 380 6.81 1.00 -4.89
C HIS A 380 6.38 1.23 -3.44
N LYS A 381 7.29 1.64 -2.55
CA LYS A 381 6.94 1.99 -1.17
C LYS A 381 6.05 3.23 -1.09
N ILE A 382 6.29 4.22 -1.94
CA ILE A 382 5.48 5.44 -2.01
C ILE A 382 4.05 5.12 -2.47
N ILE A 383 3.91 4.36 -3.57
CA ILE A 383 2.60 4.05 -4.17
C ILE A 383 1.81 3.00 -3.38
N ASN A 384 2.50 2.05 -2.75
CA ASN A 384 1.86 0.99 -1.96
C ASN A 384 1.65 1.38 -0.49
N LYS A 385 1.81 2.65 -0.14
CA LYS A 385 1.51 3.11 1.21
C LYS A 385 0.05 2.83 1.55
N GLU A 386 -0.17 2.31 2.76
CA GLU A 386 -1.51 1.99 3.24
C GLU A 386 -2.44 3.21 3.19
N GLY A 387 -3.65 3.00 2.69
CA GLY A 387 -4.68 4.02 2.65
C GLY A 387 -5.03 4.56 4.05
N SER A 388 -5.60 5.75 4.12
CA SER A 388 -5.99 6.39 5.38
C SER A 388 -6.91 5.51 6.22
N TYR A 389 -7.83 4.79 5.59
CA TYR A 389 -8.73 3.85 6.25
C TYR A 389 -7.98 2.66 6.90
N ALA A 390 -6.91 2.17 6.29
CA ALA A 390 -6.11 1.08 6.85
C ALA A 390 -5.31 1.55 8.07
N ARG A 391 -4.73 2.76 7.98
CA ARG A 391 -4.05 3.41 9.11
C ARG A 391 -5.01 3.69 10.26
N LEU A 392 -6.25 4.12 9.96
CA LEU A 392 -7.29 4.33 10.94
C LEU A 392 -7.65 3.02 11.67
N ALA A 393 -7.86 1.92 10.91
CA ALA A 393 -8.18 0.63 11.49
C ALA A 393 -7.07 0.12 12.43
N ARG A 394 -5.81 0.24 12.02
CA ARG A 394 -4.67 -0.15 12.87
C ARG A 394 -4.56 0.72 14.10
N TYR A 395 -4.68 2.04 13.95
CA TYR A 395 -4.63 2.97 15.08
C TYR A 395 -5.66 2.61 16.15
N ILE A 396 -6.92 2.40 15.75
CA ILE A 396 -8.00 2.01 16.68
C ILE A 396 -7.67 0.67 17.37
N ALA A 397 -7.06 -0.29 16.66
CA ALA A 397 -6.67 -1.58 17.23
C ALA A 397 -5.47 -1.47 18.18
N ASP A 398 -4.47 -0.65 17.84
CA ASP A 398 -3.21 -0.54 18.60
C ASP A 398 -3.38 0.24 19.91
N VAL A 399 -4.28 1.22 19.94
CA VAL A 399 -4.54 2.03 21.14
C VAL A 399 -5.15 1.20 22.28
N GLY A 400 -5.96 0.17 21.97
CA GLY A 400 -6.49 -0.81 22.94
C GLY A 400 -7.43 -0.24 24.00
N LYS A 401 -7.94 0.99 23.81
CA LYS A 401 -8.95 1.64 24.67
C LYS A 401 -10.11 2.16 23.83
N GLU A 402 -11.20 2.53 24.48
CA GLU A 402 -12.31 3.20 23.80
C GLU A 402 -11.90 4.62 23.38
N LEU A 403 -12.20 4.96 22.13
CA LEU A 403 -11.89 6.23 21.47
C LEU A 403 -13.18 6.90 21.03
N THR A 404 -13.24 8.20 21.12
CA THR A 404 -14.29 9.03 20.52
C THR A 404 -13.83 9.59 19.18
N GLN A 405 -14.76 10.19 18.43
CA GLN A 405 -14.38 10.91 17.20
C GLN A 405 -13.44 12.10 17.47
N VAL A 406 -13.50 12.70 18.67
CA VAL A 406 -12.61 13.80 19.06
C VAL A 406 -11.17 13.29 19.18
N ASP A 407 -10.97 12.18 19.88
CA ASP A 407 -9.64 11.55 20.00
C ASP A 407 -9.03 11.26 18.62
N LEU A 408 -9.84 10.75 17.69
CA LEU A 408 -9.38 10.46 16.31
C LEU A 408 -9.00 11.73 15.53
N ILE A 409 -9.71 12.84 15.74
CA ILE A 409 -9.42 14.13 15.08
C ILE A 409 -8.15 14.76 15.65
N GLU A 410 -7.90 14.61 16.94
CA GLU A 410 -6.72 15.15 17.61
C GLU A 410 -5.46 14.38 17.22
N ASP A 411 -5.54 13.05 17.25
CA ASP A 411 -4.38 12.18 17.05
C ASP A 411 -4.05 11.90 15.57
N LEU A 412 -5.05 11.97 14.67
CA LEU A 412 -4.90 11.58 13.28
C LEU A 412 -5.08 12.77 12.31
N PRO A 413 -4.00 13.38 11.81
CA PRO A 413 -4.09 14.55 10.91
C PRO A 413 -4.94 14.31 9.66
N PHE A 414 -5.05 13.07 9.18
CA PHE A 414 -5.85 12.69 8.02
C PHE A 414 -7.32 12.42 8.35
N TYR A 415 -7.71 12.30 9.63
CA TYR A 415 -9.10 12.07 10.05
C TYR A 415 -9.82 13.41 10.28
N ARG A 416 -9.74 14.30 9.29
CA ARG A 416 -10.33 15.64 9.28
C ARG A 416 -11.20 15.82 8.04
N GLY A 417 -12.07 16.80 8.04
CA GLY A 417 -12.97 17.10 6.93
C GLY A 417 -14.44 17.00 7.30
N ALA A 418 -15.31 16.94 6.27
CA ALA A 418 -16.76 16.85 6.46
C ALA A 418 -17.15 15.54 7.16
N GLU A 419 -18.26 15.56 7.89
CA GLU A 419 -18.75 14.41 8.63
C GLU A 419 -19.01 13.19 7.74
N ALA A 420 -19.54 13.40 6.53
CA ALA A 420 -19.74 12.33 5.56
C ALA A 420 -18.43 11.63 5.21
N GLN A 421 -17.34 12.37 4.96
CA GLN A 421 -16.03 11.81 4.62
C GLN A 421 -15.43 10.99 5.77
N LYS A 422 -15.60 11.45 7.02
CA LYS A 422 -15.17 10.71 8.22
C LYS A 422 -15.94 9.42 8.37
N LYS A 423 -17.26 9.45 8.16
CA LYS A 423 -18.13 8.28 8.20
C LYS A 423 -17.78 7.25 7.12
N ASP A 424 -17.51 7.69 5.91
CA ASP A 424 -17.06 6.83 4.81
C ASP A 424 -15.70 6.20 5.10
N MET A 425 -14.74 7.00 5.61
CA MET A 425 -13.42 6.52 6.00
C MET A 425 -13.52 5.46 7.10
N LEU A 426 -14.36 5.67 8.11
CA LEU A 426 -14.59 4.70 9.18
C LEU A 426 -15.26 3.43 8.65
N SER A 427 -16.19 3.54 7.71
CA SER A 427 -16.83 2.38 7.06
C SER A 427 -15.81 1.56 6.25
N LEU A 428 -14.92 2.21 5.52
CA LEU A 428 -13.82 1.57 4.82
C LEU A 428 -12.80 0.95 5.77
N ALA A 429 -12.51 1.61 6.91
CA ALA A 429 -11.62 1.08 7.95
C ALA A 429 -12.17 -0.22 8.55
N VAL A 430 -13.47 -0.27 8.84
CA VAL A 430 -14.14 -1.49 9.32
C VAL A 430 -14.08 -2.60 8.27
N ALA A 431 -14.40 -2.30 6.99
CA ALA A 431 -14.36 -3.26 5.91
C ALA A 431 -12.95 -3.81 5.65
N TRP A 432 -11.95 -2.94 5.69
CA TRP A 432 -10.54 -3.34 5.56
C TRP A 432 -10.09 -4.15 6.79
N GLY A 433 -10.51 -3.75 7.98
CA GLY A 433 -10.23 -4.45 9.23
C GLY A 433 -10.62 -5.91 9.16
N TYR A 434 -11.85 -6.23 8.74
CA TYR A 434 -12.31 -7.61 8.58
C TYR A 434 -11.43 -8.46 7.65
N LYS A 435 -10.88 -7.87 6.59
CA LYS A 435 -9.96 -8.57 5.66
C LYS A 435 -8.56 -8.76 6.25
N ASN A 436 -8.21 -8.04 7.31
CA ASN A 436 -6.88 -8.01 7.89
C ASN A 436 -6.90 -8.38 9.38
N ASN A 437 -7.91 -9.14 9.81
CA ASN A 437 -8.05 -9.65 11.17
C ASN A 437 -8.09 -8.55 12.24
N ILE A 438 -8.65 -7.39 11.91
CA ILE A 438 -8.92 -6.29 12.85
C ILE A 438 -10.42 -6.11 12.99
N ILE A 439 -10.91 -6.20 14.22
CA ILE A 439 -12.31 -5.93 14.53
C ILE A 439 -12.41 -4.55 15.17
N ILE A 440 -13.32 -3.74 14.63
CA ILE A 440 -13.69 -2.44 15.22
C ILE A 440 -15.12 -2.56 15.75
N ARG A 441 -15.27 -2.33 17.04
CA ARG A 441 -16.56 -2.33 17.76
C ARG A 441 -17.05 -0.90 17.91
N ARG A 442 -18.37 -0.72 17.89
CA ARG A 442 -19.03 0.55 18.13
C ARG A 442 -19.98 0.41 19.31
N SER A 443 -19.91 1.30 20.26
CA SER A 443 -20.85 1.41 21.37
C SER A 443 -21.34 2.86 21.48
N TYR A 444 -22.54 3.04 22.01
CA TYR A 444 -23.14 4.35 22.25
C TYR A 444 -23.45 4.48 23.72
N ILE A 445 -22.96 5.54 24.34
CA ILE A 445 -23.25 5.91 25.73
C ILE A 445 -23.64 7.38 25.70
N ASP A 446 -24.81 7.71 26.18
CA ASP A 446 -25.35 9.08 26.19
C ASP A 446 -25.27 9.77 24.82
N GLU A 447 -25.64 9.05 23.75
CA GLU A 447 -25.57 9.48 22.34
C GLU A 447 -24.16 9.72 21.79
N ILE A 448 -23.11 9.48 22.55
CA ILE A 448 -21.73 9.57 22.12
C ILE A 448 -21.28 8.21 21.58
N GLU A 449 -20.72 8.20 20.36
CA GLU A 449 -20.12 7.01 19.76
C GLU A 449 -18.71 6.76 20.33
N PHE A 450 -18.51 5.55 20.84
CA PHE A 450 -17.20 5.03 21.25
C PHE A 450 -16.76 3.92 20.30
N LEU A 451 -15.50 3.98 19.92
CA LEU A 451 -14.84 3.03 19.02
C LEU A 451 -13.76 2.28 19.79
N SER A 452 -13.73 0.98 19.68
CA SER A 452 -12.64 0.16 20.20
C SER A 452 -12.20 -0.86 19.16
N GLY A 453 -10.92 -1.15 19.09
CA GLY A 453 -10.36 -2.07 18.10
C GLY A 453 -9.57 -3.19 18.75
N GLU A 454 -9.51 -4.32 18.06
CA GLU A 454 -8.71 -5.47 18.46
C GLU A 454 -8.16 -6.19 17.23
N ALA A 455 -6.87 -6.50 17.23
CA ALA A 455 -6.26 -7.38 16.25
C ALA A 455 -6.51 -8.83 16.66
N LEU A 456 -7.21 -9.58 15.82
CA LEU A 456 -7.52 -10.99 16.04
C LEU A 456 -6.35 -11.86 15.58
N LYS A 457 -6.12 -12.94 16.33
CA LYS A 457 -5.18 -13.99 15.96
C LYS A 457 -5.94 -15.16 15.35
N GLU A 458 -5.54 -15.59 14.18
CA GLU A 458 -6.09 -16.80 13.56
C GLU A 458 -5.82 -18.05 14.42
N THR A 459 -6.78 -18.96 14.44
CA THR A 459 -6.64 -20.22 15.17
C THR A 459 -5.69 -21.15 14.47
N ASP A 460 -4.68 -21.61 15.20
CA ASP A 460 -3.80 -22.69 14.80
C ASP A 460 -4.41 -24.03 15.30
N LEU A 461 -4.83 -24.89 14.38
CA LEU A 461 -5.46 -26.18 14.69
C LEU A 461 -4.52 -27.15 15.43
N ASP A 462 -3.22 -26.92 15.39
CA ASP A 462 -2.22 -27.67 16.16
C ASP A 462 -2.04 -27.11 17.59
N LYS A 463 -2.70 -25.98 17.91
CA LYS A 463 -2.60 -25.26 19.20
C LYS A 463 -3.96 -24.90 19.77
N ILE A 464 -4.86 -25.85 19.85
CA ILE A 464 -6.16 -25.69 20.49
C ILE A 464 -5.98 -25.63 22.00
N GLN A 465 -6.55 -24.59 22.62
CA GLN A 465 -6.50 -24.40 24.06
C GLN A 465 -7.68 -25.09 24.75
N VAL A 466 -7.38 -25.85 25.80
CA VAL A 466 -8.38 -26.46 26.69
C VAL A 466 -7.85 -26.40 28.13
N ALA A 467 -8.76 -26.44 29.10
CA ALA A 467 -8.40 -26.74 30.48
C ALA A 467 -9.19 -27.96 30.95
N TYR A 468 -8.57 -28.81 31.76
CA TYR A 468 -9.20 -30.02 32.25
C TYR A 468 -8.79 -30.33 33.70
N SER A 469 -9.64 -31.08 34.42
CA SER A 469 -9.43 -31.53 35.79
C SER A 469 -10.19 -32.81 36.06
N THR A 470 -9.76 -33.60 37.06
CA THR A 470 -10.58 -34.65 37.67
C THR A 470 -11.54 -34.13 38.70
N ASP A 471 -11.35 -32.90 39.22
CA ASP A 471 -12.23 -32.20 40.14
C ASP A 471 -13.23 -31.30 39.40
N ILE A 472 -14.34 -30.99 40.07
CA ILE A 472 -15.40 -30.13 39.49
C ILE A 472 -15.02 -28.67 39.45
N THR A 473 -14.16 -28.21 40.37
CA THR A 473 -13.89 -26.76 40.56
C THR A 473 -12.41 -26.45 40.64
N LYS A 474 -11.58 -27.35 41.13
CA LYS A 474 -10.16 -27.13 41.40
C LYS A 474 -9.27 -27.83 40.38
N ASP A 475 -8.01 -27.44 40.37
CA ASP A 475 -6.94 -28.10 39.63
C ASP A 475 -7.19 -28.21 38.12
N PHE A 476 -7.82 -27.16 37.54
CA PHE A 476 -7.98 -27.08 36.10
C PHE A 476 -6.69 -26.69 35.40
N GLU A 477 -5.97 -27.71 34.95
CA GLU A 477 -4.73 -27.57 34.21
C GLU A 477 -4.97 -27.09 32.79
N SER A 478 -4.22 -26.04 32.37
CA SER A 478 -4.22 -25.54 30.99
C SER A 478 -3.40 -26.45 30.08
N ALA A 479 -3.96 -26.87 28.96
CA ALA A 479 -3.31 -27.68 27.95
C ALA A 479 -3.50 -27.14 26.55
N ILE A 480 -2.55 -27.43 25.68
CA ILE A 480 -2.60 -27.18 24.24
C ILE A 480 -2.57 -28.51 23.51
N THR A 481 -3.54 -28.74 22.62
CA THR A 481 -3.65 -29.97 21.85
C THR A 481 -3.96 -29.70 20.39
N LYS A 482 -3.74 -30.70 19.52
CA LYS A 482 -4.24 -30.63 18.13
C LYS A 482 -5.74 -30.90 18.12
N PHE A 483 -6.48 -30.17 17.26
CA PHE A 483 -7.92 -30.41 17.11
C PHE A 483 -8.23 -31.87 16.74
N SER A 484 -7.41 -32.49 15.90
CA SER A 484 -7.55 -33.90 15.49
C SER A 484 -7.39 -34.92 16.65
N ARG A 485 -6.76 -34.51 17.76
CA ARG A 485 -6.56 -35.30 18.97
C ARG A 485 -7.49 -34.93 20.12
N LEU A 486 -8.36 -33.94 19.95
CA LEU A 486 -9.24 -33.46 21.02
C LEU A 486 -10.19 -34.56 21.53
N HIS A 487 -10.55 -35.50 20.66
CA HIS A 487 -11.36 -36.68 21.03
C HIS A 487 -10.71 -37.53 22.14
N GLU A 488 -9.39 -37.59 22.25
CA GLU A 488 -8.70 -38.32 23.31
C GLU A 488 -9.11 -37.80 24.71
N LEU A 489 -9.32 -36.48 24.88
CA LEU A 489 -9.80 -35.92 26.14
C LEU A 489 -11.30 -36.12 26.31
N VAL A 490 -12.13 -35.81 25.28
CA VAL A 490 -13.58 -35.81 25.44
C VAL A 490 -14.18 -37.19 25.50
N SER A 491 -13.49 -38.22 24.94
CA SER A 491 -13.89 -39.64 24.94
C SER A 491 -13.17 -40.48 26.00
N THR A 492 -12.42 -39.89 26.93
CA THR A 492 -11.83 -40.58 28.09
C THR A 492 -12.63 -40.22 29.33
N ALA A 493 -13.23 -41.23 29.98
CA ALA A 493 -14.06 -40.98 31.16
C ALA A 493 -13.27 -40.43 32.35
N GLY A 494 -13.93 -39.59 33.16
CA GLY A 494 -13.42 -39.16 34.48
C GLY A 494 -12.85 -37.72 34.48
N TYR A 495 -12.79 -37.01 33.39
CA TYR A 495 -12.34 -35.64 33.32
C TYR A 495 -13.49 -34.64 33.19
N HIS A 496 -13.27 -33.46 33.73
CA HIS A 496 -14.03 -32.26 33.44
C HIS A 496 -13.17 -31.36 32.56
N TYR A 497 -13.73 -30.79 31.49
CA TYR A 497 -13.00 -29.92 30.57
C TYR A 497 -13.78 -28.65 30.24
N THR A 498 -13.08 -27.62 29.79
CA THR A 498 -13.62 -26.31 29.39
C THR A 498 -12.77 -25.68 28.30
N ALA A 499 -13.34 -24.75 27.55
CA ALA A 499 -12.63 -23.98 26.52
C ALA A 499 -11.78 -22.83 27.09
N HIS A 500 -11.91 -22.50 28.37
CA HIS A 500 -11.23 -21.37 29.02
C HIS A 500 -10.22 -21.84 30.06
N ASN A 501 -9.19 -21.03 30.26
CA ASN A 501 -8.24 -21.18 31.37
C ASN A 501 -8.68 -20.35 32.57
N PHE A 502 -8.18 -20.66 33.74
CA PHE A 502 -8.55 -20.01 35.00
C PHE A 502 -7.34 -19.59 35.80
N LEU A 503 -7.44 -18.44 36.46
CA LEU A 503 -6.44 -18.01 37.44
C LEU A 503 -6.40 -19.01 38.62
N GLU A 504 -5.17 -19.32 39.06
CA GLU A 504 -4.92 -20.25 40.16
C GLU A 504 -5.55 -21.67 39.93
N ASN A 505 -5.77 -22.05 38.67
CA ASN A 505 -6.40 -23.31 38.29
C ASN A 505 -7.78 -23.53 38.93
N TYR A 506 -8.47 -22.45 39.35
CA TYR A 506 -9.75 -22.50 40.07
C TYR A 506 -10.88 -21.99 39.15
N ARG A 507 -11.82 -22.88 38.78
CA ARG A 507 -12.89 -22.65 37.83
C ARG A 507 -14.05 -21.87 38.41
N THR A 508 -14.04 -20.56 38.22
CA THR A 508 -15.19 -19.65 38.41
C THR A 508 -15.23 -18.59 37.30
N SER A 509 -16.39 -17.99 37.07
CA SER A 509 -16.54 -16.94 36.05
C SER A 509 -15.66 -15.71 36.33
N GLU A 510 -15.39 -15.40 37.58
CA GLU A 510 -14.54 -14.29 38.05
C GLU A 510 -13.06 -14.56 37.78
N LYS A 511 -12.64 -15.83 37.83
CA LYS A 511 -11.26 -16.26 37.61
C LYS A 511 -10.99 -16.73 36.15
N ALA A 512 -12.00 -16.70 35.30
CA ALA A 512 -11.85 -17.04 33.90
C ALA A 512 -10.89 -16.06 33.22
N ILE A 513 -9.86 -16.59 32.57
CA ILE A 513 -8.90 -15.81 31.77
C ILE A 513 -9.52 -15.61 30.39
N PRO A 514 -9.72 -14.37 29.93
CA PRO A 514 -10.23 -14.12 28.58
C PRO A 514 -9.30 -14.71 27.52
N GLY A 515 -9.82 -15.63 26.71
CA GLY A 515 -9.07 -16.29 25.64
C GLY A 515 -9.58 -17.70 25.37
N PHE A 516 -10.08 -17.94 24.14
CA PHE A 516 -10.58 -19.25 23.73
C PHE A 516 -10.59 -19.35 22.20
N ASN A 517 -10.47 -20.57 21.70
CA ASN A 517 -10.56 -20.89 20.26
C ASN A 517 -11.46 -22.10 19.96
N LEU A 518 -12.16 -22.59 21.00
CA LEU A 518 -13.19 -23.62 20.89
C LEU A 518 -14.54 -23.09 21.31
N LEU A 519 -15.57 -23.43 20.53
CA LEU A 519 -16.96 -23.28 20.90
C LEU A 519 -17.54 -24.64 21.22
N ILE A 520 -18.08 -24.82 22.43
CA ILE A 520 -18.63 -26.09 22.89
C ILE A 520 -20.10 -25.91 23.22
N LEU A 521 -20.95 -26.71 22.58
CA LEU A 521 -22.43 -26.70 22.74
C LEU A 521 -22.90 -28.06 23.27
N ASP A 522 -23.98 -28.05 24.05
CA ASP A 522 -24.59 -29.26 24.61
C ASP A 522 -26.01 -29.45 24.05
N ILE A 523 -26.30 -30.62 23.50
CA ILE A 523 -27.59 -30.99 22.90
C ILE A 523 -28.22 -32.06 23.75
N ASP A 524 -29.39 -31.76 24.29
CA ASP A 524 -30.12 -32.60 25.25
C ASP A 524 -31.42 -33.19 24.70
N GLY A 525 -31.47 -33.44 23.39
CA GLY A 525 -32.61 -34.13 22.75
C GLY A 525 -33.34 -33.30 21.70
N GLU A 526 -32.96 -32.05 21.52
CA GLU A 526 -33.59 -31.09 20.60
C GLU A 526 -33.31 -31.41 19.13
N CYS A 527 -32.26 -32.17 18.85
CA CYS A 527 -31.88 -32.60 17.51
C CYS A 527 -31.25 -33.99 17.52
N SER A 528 -31.48 -34.80 16.47
CA SER A 528 -30.77 -36.07 16.35
C SER A 528 -29.31 -35.84 15.96
N LEU A 529 -28.41 -36.73 16.41
CA LEU A 529 -26.98 -36.66 16.08
C LEU A 529 -26.75 -36.72 14.56
N ASN A 530 -27.53 -37.50 13.83
CA ASN A 530 -27.42 -37.61 12.38
C ASN A 530 -27.87 -36.32 11.70
N SER A 531 -28.99 -35.70 12.14
CA SER A 531 -29.41 -34.40 11.64
C SER A 531 -28.37 -33.31 11.89
N ALA A 532 -27.82 -33.27 13.08
CA ALA A 532 -26.75 -32.27 13.40
C ALA A 532 -25.52 -32.47 12.52
N LYS A 533 -25.08 -33.71 12.28
CA LYS A 533 -23.93 -34.01 11.39
C LYS A 533 -24.20 -33.55 9.95
N GLU A 534 -25.40 -33.75 9.45
CA GLU A 534 -25.78 -33.35 8.09
C GLU A 534 -25.89 -31.81 7.97
N LEU A 535 -26.60 -31.16 8.90
CA LEU A 535 -26.80 -29.70 8.90
C LEU A 535 -25.46 -28.94 9.01
N LEU A 536 -24.53 -29.48 9.79
CA LEU A 536 -23.22 -28.85 10.04
C LEU A 536 -22.09 -29.47 9.20
N SER A 537 -22.43 -30.18 8.10
CA SER A 537 -21.45 -30.89 7.25
C SER A 537 -20.44 -29.95 6.57
N GLU A 538 -20.79 -28.69 6.36
CA GLU A 538 -19.91 -27.67 5.79
C GLU A 538 -18.84 -27.15 6.77
N TYR A 539 -18.99 -27.43 8.08
CA TYR A 539 -18.08 -26.95 9.12
C TYR A 539 -17.16 -28.07 9.63
N LYS A 540 -15.98 -27.66 10.08
CA LYS A 540 -15.08 -28.50 10.86
C LYS A 540 -15.63 -28.63 12.28
N VAL A 541 -16.02 -29.83 12.69
CA VAL A 541 -16.74 -30.08 13.96
C VAL A 541 -16.34 -31.43 14.52
N LEU A 542 -16.21 -31.50 15.84
CA LEU A 542 -16.15 -32.74 16.61
C LEU A 542 -17.48 -32.94 17.35
N PHE A 543 -18.16 -34.02 17.09
CA PHE A 543 -19.33 -34.49 17.87
C PHE A 543 -18.89 -35.55 18.87
N ALA A 544 -19.37 -35.49 20.11
CA ALA A 544 -19.06 -36.47 21.15
C ALA A 544 -20.34 -36.79 21.95
N THR A 545 -20.70 -38.08 22.04
CA THR A 545 -21.88 -38.53 22.79
C THR A 545 -21.64 -38.41 24.28
N THR A 546 -22.70 -38.13 25.07
CA THR A 546 -22.63 -38.02 26.53
C THR A 546 -23.11 -39.31 27.20
N LYS A 547 -22.85 -39.46 28.49
CA LYS A 547 -23.21 -40.65 29.29
C LYS A 547 -24.69 -41.05 29.22
N ARG A 548 -25.59 -40.06 28.96
CA ARG A 548 -27.02 -40.27 28.87
C ARG A 548 -27.53 -40.40 27.44
N HIS A 549 -26.65 -40.51 26.47
CA HIS A 549 -27.03 -40.66 25.07
C HIS A 549 -27.69 -42.03 24.80
N THR A 550 -28.82 -42.01 24.12
CA THR A 550 -29.50 -43.20 23.63
C THR A 550 -30.04 -42.98 22.23
N ALA A 551 -30.40 -44.04 21.51
CA ALA A 551 -30.98 -43.92 20.18
C ALA A 551 -32.34 -43.14 20.18
N LYS A 552 -33.08 -43.19 21.27
CA LYS A 552 -34.38 -42.49 21.45
C LYS A 552 -34.19 -41.05 21.97
N GLN A 553 -33.18 -40.82 22.78
CA GLN A 553 -32.89 -39.53 23.34
C GLN A 553 -31.43 -39.16 23.03
N ASN A 554 -31.25 -38.39 21.97
CA ASN A 554 -29.94 -37.98 21.51
C ASN A 554 -29.34 -36.94 22.46
N ARG A 555 -28.18 -37.25 23.05
CA ARG A 555 -27.45 -36.34 23.93
C ARG A 555 -25.99 -36.33 23.56
N PHE A 556 -25.53 -35.21 23.04
CA PHE A 556 -24.17 -35.10 22.51
C PHE A 556 -23.68 -33.66 22.58
N ARG A 557 -22.39 -33.47 22.43
CA ARG A 557 -21.73 -32.18 22.34
C ARG A 557 -21.28 -31.92 20.93
N ILE A 558 -21.33 -30.66 20.58
CA ILE A 558 -20.81 -30.11 19.33
C ILE A 558 -19.65 -29.19 19.67
N ILE A 559 -18.47 -29.47 19.13
CA ILE A 559 -17.24 -28.74 19.41
C ILE A 559 -16.68 -28.19 18.10
N PHE A 560 -16.76 -26.87 17.95
CA PHE A 560 -16.19 -26.18 16.80
C PHE A 560 -14.84 -25.57 17.13
N PRO A 561 -13.80 -25.78 16.33
CA PRO A 561 -12.64 -24.90 16.29
C PRO A 561 -13.08 -23.62 15.55
N MET A 562 -12.89 -22.47 16.18
CA MET A 562 -13.25 -21.19 15.60
C MET A 562 -12.15 -20.66 14.68
N SER A 563 -12.49 -19.77 13.75
CA SER A 563 -11.54 -19.14 12.84
C SER A 563 -10.48 -18.32 13.55
N HIS A 564 -10.81 -17.72 14.71
CA HIS A 564 -9.91 -16.85 15.47
C HIS A 564 -9.92 -17.17 16.97
N TYR A 565 -8.79 -16.88 17.61
CA TYR A 565 -8.68 -16.86 19.05
C TYR A 565 -9.26 -15.56 19.58
N LEU A 566 -10.32 -15.64 20.42
CA LEU A 566 -11.07 -14.49 20.93
C LEU A 566 -10.76 -14.25 22.41
N LYS A 567 -10.68 -12.97 22.79
CA LYS A 567 -10.53 -12.50 24.18
C LYS A 567 -11.77 -11.73 24.61
N LEU A 568 -12.82 -12.44 25.00
CA LEU A 568 -14.07 -11.82 25.46
C LEU A 568 -14.15 -11.84 26.98
N LYS A 569 -14.62 -10.72 27.56
CA LYS A 569 -14.98 -10.66 28.99
C LYS A 569 -16.27 -11.47 29.24
N PRO A 570 -16.57 -11.90 30.45
CA PRO A 570 -17.75 -12.74 30.74
C PRO A 570 -19.07 -12.22 30.16
N ARG A 571 -19.34 -10.92 30.25
CA ARG A 571 -20.53 -10.30 29.66
C ARG A 571 -20.57 -10.41 28.12
N ASP A 572 -19.47 -10.11 27.48
CA ASP A 572 -19.38 -10.19 26.02
C ASP A 572 -19.41 -11.64 25.54
N TYR A 573 -18.84 -12.58 26.28
CA TYR A 573 -18.94 -14.00 26.01
C TYR A 573 -20.39 -14.50 26.07
N SER A 574 -21.16 -14.09 27.11
CA SER A 574 -22.59 -14.42 27.18
C SER A 574 -23.35 -13.91 25.95
N LYS A 575 -23.10 -12.67 25.52
CA LYS A 575 -23.74 -12.12 24.32
C LYS A 575 -23.28 -12.80 23.02
N PHE A 576 -22.00 -13.13 22.94
CA PHE A 576 -21.45 -13.93 21.85
C PHE A 576 -22.17 -15.28 21.73
N MET A 577 -22.39 -15.97 22.84
CA MET A 577 -23.10 -17.25 22.87
C MET A 577 -24.58 -17.09 22.49
N GLU A 578 -25.24 -16.01 22.90
CA GLU A 578 -26.60 -15.73 22.45
C GLU A 578 -26.70 -15.55 20.93
N ASN A 579 -25.72 -14.87 20.31
CA ASN A 579 -25.63 -14.74 18.86
C ASN A 579 -25.41 -16.11 18.19
N VAL A 580 -24.61 -16.99 18.78
CA VAL A 580 -24.43 -18.38 18.31
C VAL A 580 -25.71 -19.17 18.39
N PHE A 581 -26.47 -19.10 19.51
CA PHE A 581 -27.74 -19.81 19.66
C PHE A 581 -28.77 -19.37 18.62
N ASN A 582 -28.82 -18.09 18.31
CA ASN A 582 -29.71 -17.56 17.28
C ASN A 582 -29.31 -17.99 15.85
N TRP A 583 -28.03 -18.29 15.64
CA TRP A 583 -27.51 -18.76 14.36
C TRP A 583 -27.72 -20.26 14.15
N LEU A 584 -27.67 -21.07 15.22
CA LEU A 584 -27.83 -22.53 15.12
C LEU A 584 -29.20 -22.93 14.55
N PRO A 585 -29.27 -24.01 13.72
CA PRO A 585 -30.55 -24.48 13.13
C PRO A 585 -31.45 -25.20 14.15
N PHE A 586 -30.99 -25.49 15.34
CA PHE A 586 -31.69 -26.18 16.40
C PHE A 586 -31.35 -25.57 17.76
N ASP A 587 -32.21 -25.81 18.75
CA ASP A 587 -31.98 -25.34 20.10
C ASP A 587 -30.87 -26.12 20.79
N CYS A 588 -30.23 -25.52 21.80
CA CYS A 588 -29.20 -26.13 22.61
C CYS A 588 -29.28 -25.63 24.06
N ASP A 589 -28.57 -26.29 25.00
CA ASP A 589 -28.56 -25.87 26.41
C ASP A 589 -27.97 -24.46 26.55
N THR A 590 -28.84 -23.49 26.91
CA THR A 590 -28.48 -22.09 27.09
C THR A 590 -27.55 -21.83 28.28
N ALA A 591 -27.37 -22.81 29.20
CA ALA A 591 -26.38 -22.69 30.27
C ALA A 591 -24.93 -22.68 29.75
N THR A 592 -24.71 -23.03 28.47
CA THR A 592 -23.40 -22.95 27.82
C THR A 592 -22.90 -21.51 27.60
N LYS A 593 -23.73 -20.47 27.86
CA LYS A 593 -23.34 -19.06 27.84
C LYS A 593 -22.50 -18.62 29.04
N ASP A 594 -22.39 -19.47 30.09
CA ASP A 594 -21.47 -19.19 31.20
C ASP A 594 -20.02 -19.52 30.78
N ILE A 595 -19.13 -18.54 30.89
CA ILE A 595 -17.71 -18.66 30.56
C ILE A 595 -16.98 -19.74 31.39
N ALA A 596 -17.50 -20.02 32.60
CA ALA A 596 -16.99 -21.06 33.48
C ALA A 596 -17.70 -22.42 33.30
N ARG A 597 -18.51 -22.57 32.23
CA ARG A 597 -19.18 -23.85 31.95
C ARG A 597 -18.15 -24.95 31.75
N LYS A 598 -18.39 -26.07 32.36
CA LYS A 598 -17.60 -27.30 32.23
C LYS A 598 -18.41 -28.43 31.64
N TRP A 599 -17.73 -29.34 30.98
CA TRP A 599 -18.30 -30.57 30.45
C TRP A 599 -17.58 -31.78 31.03
N MET A 600 -18.32 -32.84 31.32
CA MET A 600 -17.76 -34.08 31.80
C MET A 600 -17.44 -34.97 30.58
N SER A 601 -16.21 -35.46 30.46
CA SER A 601 -15.79 -36.43 29.46
C SER A 601 -16.49 -37.77 29.67
N HIS A 602 -16.69 -38.54 28.62
CA HIS A 602 -17.35 -39.84 28.67
C HIS A 602 -16.78 -40.76 27.60
N ASP A 603 -16.57 -42.03 27.94
CA ASP A 603 -16.18 -43.08 27.02
C ASP A 603 -17.34 -43.46 26.10
N GLY A 604 -17.57 -42.61 25.11
CA GLY A 604 -18.65 -42.64 24.12
C GLY A 604 -18.15 -42.52 22.69
N GLN A 605 -19.10 -42.49 21.76
CA GLN A 605 -18.78 -42.35 20.35
C GLN A 605 -18.41 -40.87 20.02
N HIS A 606 -17.47 -40.71 19.11
CA HIS A 606 -17.12 -39.42 18.56
C HIS A 606 -17.07 -39.46 17.05
N TYR A 607 -17.31 -38.30 16.40
CA TYR A 607 -17.36 -38.16 14.94
C TYR A 607 -16.78 -36.79 14.54
N TYR A 608 -16.01 -36.74 13.46
CA TYR A 608 -15.51 -35.50 12.88
C TYR A 608 -16.22 -35.20 11.56
N ASN A 609 -16.65 -33.96 11.38
CA ASN A 609 -16.87 -33.36 10.07
C ASN A 609 -15.62 -32.59 9.68
N ASP A 610 -15.17 -32.73 8.42
CA ASP A 610 -13.99 -32.05 7.91
C ASP A 610 -14.40 -30.98 6.91
N GLY A 611 -14.77 -29.83 7.42
CA GLY A 611 -15.22 -28.64 6.68
C GLY A 611 -14.43 -27.39 7.02
N GLU A 612 -15.01 -26.23 6.79
CA GLU A 612 -14.43 -24.94 7.08
C GLU A 612 -14.48 -24.61 8.59
N LEU A 613 -13.59 -23.74 9.04
CA LEU A 613 -13.65 -23.21 10.40
C LEU A 613 -14.86 -22.30 10.57
N LEU A 614 -15.52 -22.37 11.72
CA LEU A 614 -16.60 -21.45 12.05
C LEU A 614 -16.08 -20.02 12.16
N ASP A 615 -16.60 -19.11 11.30
CA ASP A 615 -16.20 -17.68 11.35
C ASP A 615 -16.70 -17.03 12.66
N ALA A 616 -15.82 -16.97 13.65
CA ALA A 616 -16.12 -16.38 14.94
C ALA A 616 -16.49 -14.89 14.87
N THR A 617 -16.06 -14.18 13.82
CA THR A 617 -16.32 -12.73 13.68
C THR A 617 -17.79 -12.39 13.48
N LEU A 618 -18.61 -13.37 13.07
CA LEU A 618 -20.07 -13.23 12.91
C LEU A 618 -20.79 -12.99 14.25
N PHE A 619 -20.21 -13.45 15.36
CA PHE A 619 -20.88 -13.50 16.67
C PHE A 619 -20.31 -12.50 17.67
N ILE A 620 -19.19 -11.81 17.34
CA ILE A 620 -18.56 -10.84 18.26
C ILE A 620 -19.52 -9.66 18.48
N PRO A 621 -19.95 -9.36 19.71
CA PRO A 621 -20.90 -8.28 19.98
C PRO A 621 -20.42 -6.91 19.50
N GLN A 622 -21.35 -6.02 19.15
CA GLN A 622 -21.09 -4.63 18.73
C GLN A 622 -20.24 -4.49 17.45
N THR A 623 -20.09 -5.55 16.68
CA THR A 623 -19.47 -5.49 15.36
C THR A 623 -20.54 -5.29 14.27
N LYS A 624 -20.13 -4.75 13.13
CA LYS A 624 -21.04 -4.56 11.99
C LYS A 624 -21.67 -5.88 11.54
N LYS A 625 -20.89 -6.97 11.49
CA LYS A 625 -21.39 -8.30 11.10
C LYS A 625 -22.45 -8.83 12.07
N ALA A 626 -22.20 -8.70 13.39
CA ALA A 626 -23.15 -9.16 14.38
C ALA A 626 -24.47 -8.35 14.34
N ILE A 627 -24.39 -7.03 14.14
CA ILE A 627 -25.56 -6.16 13.99
C ILE A 627 -26.36 -6.52 12.73
N GLU A 628 -25.69 -6.77 11.61
CA GLU A 628 -26.33 -7.22 10.37
C GLU A 628 -27.00 -8.59 10.54
N GLN A 629 -26.38 -9.50 11.29
CA GLN A 629 -26.95 -10.81 11.61
C GLN A 629 -28.17 -10.68 12.55
N GLU A 630 -28.09 -9.85 13.58
CA GLU A 630 -29.23 -9.55 14.45
C GLU A 630 -30.41 -8.95 13.67
N GLN A 631 -30.14 -8.04 12.72
CA GLN A 631 -31.18 -7.46 11.86
C GLN A 631 -31.85 -8.51 10.98
N LYS A 632 -31.08 -9.40 10.34
CA LYS A 632 -31.63 -10.51 9.53
C LYS A 632 -32.56 -11.40 10.36
N ILE A 633 -32.19 -11.67 11.62
CA ILE A 633 -33.02 -12.45 12.52
C ILE A 633 -34.33 -11.73 12.86
N LEU A 634 -34.27 -10.41 13.08
CA LEU A 634 -35.45 -9.58 13.30
C LEU A 634 -36.37 -9.50 12.08
N ASP A 635 -35.79 -9.40 10.88
CA ASP A 635 -36.55 -9.35 9.61
C ASP A 635 -37.25 -10.68 9.32
N ALA A 636 -36.71 -11.80 9.82
CA ALA A 636 -37.28 -13.14 9.69
C ALA A 636 -38.22 -13.52 10.86
N GLN A 637 -38.95 -12.56 11.43
CA GLN A 637 -39.94 -12.81 12.48
C GLN A 637 -41.00 -13.81 11.99
N GLY A 638 -41.25 -14.85 12.81
CA GLY A 638 -42.19 -15.93 12.51
C GLY A 638 -41.54 -17.23 12.02
N MET A 639 -40.29 -17.21 11.62
CA MET A 639 -39.52 -18.42 11.25
C MET A 639 -38.79 -19.01 12.46
N THR A 640 -38.78 -20.33 12.56
CA THR A 640 -37.90 -21.07 13.49
C THR A 640 -36.44 -20.98 13.07
N ASN A 641 -35.49 -21.28 13.98
CA ASN A 641 -34.06 -21.33 13.68
C ASN A 641 -33.76 -22.25 12.47
N MET A 642 -34.40 -23.38 12.40
CA MET A 642 -34.26 -24.33 11.31
C MET A 642 -34.77 -23.78 9.98
N GLU A 643 -35.91 -23.12 9.97
CA GLU A 643 -36.48 -22.46 8.77
C GLU A 643 -35.57 -21.35 8.26
N ARG A 644 -35.04 -20.50 9.16
CA ARG A 644 -34.03 -19.47 8.79
C ARG A 644 -32.79 -20.10 8.19
N TRP A 645 -32.26 -21.16 8.79
CA TRP A 645 -31.09 -21.87 8.31
C TRP A 645 -31.27 -22.39 6.87
N PHE A 646 -32.42 -22.98 6.54
CA PHE A 646 -32.72 -23.44 5.19
C PHE A 646 -33.00 -22.27 4.24
N SER A 647 -33.72 -21.24 4.69
CA SER A 647 -34.00 -20.05 3.88
C SER A 647 -32.74 -19.32 3.43
N ASP A 648 -31.75 -19.15 4.32
CA ASP A 648 -30.46 -18.51 4.02
C ASP A 648 -29.64 -19.28 2.97
N ARG A 649 -29.95 -20.55 2.70
CA ARG A 649 -29.25 -21.45 1.76
C ARG A 649 -30.02 -21.72 0.47
N ILE A 650 -31.17 -21.13 0.35
CA ILE A 650 -32.00 -21.24 -0.89
C ILE A 650 -31.44 -20.31 -1.94
N GLU A 651 -31.07 -20.90 -3.09
CA GLU A 651 -30.60 -20.19 -4.27
C GLU A 651 -31.42 -20.60 -5.50
N VAL A 652 -31.26 -19.87 -6.60
CA VAL A 652 -31.90 -20.20 -7.86
C VAL A 652 -31.45 -21.60 -8.33
N GLY A 653 -32.41 -22.55 -8.43
CA GLY A 653 -32.15 -23.92 -8.88
C GLY A 653 -32.03 -24.97 -7.76
N ASN A 654 -31.94 -24.63 -6.48
CA ASN A 654 -31.82 -25.58 -5.36
C ASN A 654 -33.06 -25.63 -4.44
N ARG A 655 -34.06 -24.77 -4.62
CA ARG A 655 -35.26 -24.61 -3.75
C ARG A 655 -35.94 -25.93 -3.36
N ALA A 656 -36.36 -26.70 -4.34
CA ALA A 656 -37.03 -27.98 -4.11
C ALA A 656 -36.15 -28.94 -3.27
N THR A 657 -34.84 -28.95 -3.54
CA THR A 657 -33.87 -29.75 -2.79
C THR A 657 -33.80 -29.32 -1.34
N MET A 658 -33.77 -28.01 -1.08
CA MET A 658 -33.70 -27.46 0.29
C MET A 658 -34.97 -27.72 1.08
N ILE A 659 -36.13 -27.59 0.43
CA ILE A 659 -37.43 -27.92 1.05
C ILE A 659 -37.53 -29.43 1.35
N ILE A 660 -37.06 -30.30 0.46
CA ILE A 660 -36.99 -31.75 0.71
C ILE A 660 -36.09 -32.06 1.90
N ARG A 661 -34.90 -31.45 1.96
CA ARG A 661 -33.95 -31.62 3.09
C ARG A 661 -34.56 -31.14 4.40
N TYR A 662 -35.24 -29.99 4.42
CA TYR A 662 -36.00 -29.54 5.58
C TYR A 662 -37.05 -30.55 6.01
N GLY A 663 -37.84 -31.13 5.08
CA GLY A 663 -38.78 -32.18 5.38
C GLY A 663 -38.13 -33.44 5.95
N PHE A 664 -36.99 -33.86 5.47
CA PHE A 664 -36.22 -34.98 6.03
C PHE A 664 -35.76 -34.68 7.47
N MET A 665 -35.35 -33.46 7.76
CA MET A 665 -34.96 -33.07 9.13
C MET A 665 -36.17 -33.12 10.08
N LEU A 666 -37.34 -32.65 9.66
CA LEU A 666 -38.57 -32.74 10.44
C LEU A 666 -38.92 -34.21 10.72
N MET A 667 -38.82 -35.09 9.71
CA MET A 667 -39.04 -36.52 9.86
C MET A 667 -38.05 -37.16 10.86
N ASP A 668 -36.78 -36.82 10.77
CA ASP A 668 -35.75 -37.38 11.65
C ASP A 668 -35.91 -36.86 13.10
N ASN A 669 -36.51 -35.71 13.29
CA ASN A 669 -36.88 -35.16 14.60
C ASN A 669 -38.24 -35.65 15.10
N GLY A 670 -38.86 -36.65 14.41
CA GLY A 670 -40.06 -37.35 14.89
C GLY A 670 -41.38 -36.66 14.59
N TYR A 671 -41.42 -35.67 13.69
CA TYR A 671 -42.70 -35.04 13.30
C TYR A 671 -43.55 -36.02 12.50
N PRO A 672 -44.87 -36.09 12.76
CA PRO A 672 -45.76 -36.89 11.94
C PRO A 672 -45.96 -36.32 10.55
N ARG A 673 -46.25 -37.17 9.58
CA ARG A 673 -46.35 -36.85 8.16
C ARG A 673 -47.17 -35.58 7.85
N ASP A 674 -48.35 -35.44 8.46
CA ASP A 674 -49.26 -34.32 8.20
C ASP A 674 -48.69 -32.99 8.81
N ALA A 675 -48.02 -33.07 9.94
CA ALA A 675 -47.33 -31.92 10.51
C ALA A 675 -46.13 -31.47 9.64
N ILE A 676 -45.42 -32.43 9.01
CA ILE A 676 -44.35 -32.13 8.06
C ILE A 676 -44.93 -31.40 6.85
N ALA A 677 -46.01 -31.91 6.26
CA ALA A 677 -46.68 -31.27 5.11
C ALA A 677 -47.06 -29.81 5.40
N ASN A 678 -47.73 -29.59 6.54
CA ASN A 678 -48.13 -28.23 6.96
C ASN A 678 -46.93 -27.29 7.16
N LYS A 679 -45.86 -27.76 7.84
CA LYS A 679 -44.67 -26.98 8.04
C LYS A 679 -43.93 -26.62 6.75
N LEU A 680 -43.90 -27.55 5.77
CA LEU A 680 -43.32 -27.28 4.46
C LEU A 680 -44.11 -26.23 3.67
N ILE A 681 -45.43 -26.25 3.76
CA ILE A 681 -46.27 -25.23 3.10
C ILE A 681 -46.04 -23.87 3.75
N THR A 682 -46.09 -23.77 5.08
CA THR A 682 -45.85 -22.54 5.80
C THR A 682 -44.45 -22.00 5.53
N PHE A 683 -43.42 -22.85 5.53
CA PHE A 683 -42.02 -22.45 5.22
C PHE A 683 -41.94 -21.91 3.79
N ASN A 684 -42.55 -22.58 2.82
CA ASN A 684 -42.56 -22.18 1.42
C ASN A 684 -43.22 -20.79 1.21
N GLU A 685 -44.21 -20.42 2.02
CA GLU A 685 -44.83 -19.09 1.96
C GLU A 685 -43.88 -17.96 2.42
N HIS A 686 -42.87 -18.26 3.21
CA HIS A 686 -41.93 -17.30 3.73
C HIS A 686 -40.63 -17.14 2.89
N ILE A 687 -40.40 -18.00 1.88
CA ILE A 687 -39.23 -17.89 1.01
C ILE A 687 -39.46 -16.88 -0.13
N THR A 688 -38.43 -16.27 -0.62
CA THR A 688 -38.48 -15.15 -1.60
C THR A 688 -39.12 -15.52 -2.92
N ASP A 689 -39.10 -16.82 -3.32
CA ASP A 689 -39.67 -17.32 -4.58
C ASP A 689 -40.28 -18.68 -4.33
N PRO A 690 -41.53 -18.73 -3.80
CA PRO A 690 -42.18 -19.97 -3.41
C PRO A 690 -42.50 -20.86 -4.60
N ILE A 691 -42.37 -22.19 -4.40
CA ILE A 691 -42.83 -23.20 -5.36
C ILE A 691 -44.33 -23.43 -5.18
N SER A 692 -45.00 -23.99 -6.21
CA SER A 692 -46.44 -24.24 -6.14
C SER A 692 -46.78 -25.29 -5.09
N GLN A 693 -47.92 -25.15 -4.43
CA GLN A 693 -48.40 -26.14 -3.46
C GLN A 693 -48.58 -27.51 -4.11
N GLU A 694 -48.97 -27.55 -5.39
CA GLU A 694 -49.10 -28.80 -6.17
C GLU A 694 -47.74 -29.50 -6.29
N GLU A 695 -46.65 -28.76 -6.49
CA GLU A 695 -45.30 -29.32 -6.55
C GLU A 695 -44.83 -29.84 -5.18
N ILE A 696 -45.22 -29.17 -4.09
CA ILE A 696 -44.93 -29.66 -2.72
C ILE A 696 -45.61 -31.03 -2.52
N HIS A 697 -46.89 -31.14 -2.85
CA HIS A 697 -47.62 -32.39 -2.66
C HIS A 697 -47.18 -33.49 -3.62
N SER A 698 -46.98 -33.20 -4.89
CA SER A 698 -46.74 -34.23 -5.92
C SER A 698 -45.28 -34.71 -5.97
N LYS A 699 -44.31 -33.85 -5.69
CA LYS A 699 -42.88 -34.18 -5.79
C LYS A 699 -42.20 -34.28 -4.42
N ILE A 700 -42.36 -33.25 -3.54
CA ILE A 700 -41.63 -33.14 -2.29
C ILE A 700 -42.16 -34.16 -1.29
N MET A 701 -43.50 -34.15 -1.02
CA MET A 701 -44.08 -35.09 -0.10
C MET A 701 -43.94 -36.53 -0.54
N ARG A 702 -43.97 -36.82 -1.85
CA ARG A 702 -43.69 -38.17 -2.38
C ARG A 702 -42.28 -38.66 -2.04
N SER A 703 -41.28 -37.76 -2.04
CA SER A 703 -39.91 -38.07 -1.65
C SER A 703 -39.82 -38.37 -0.16
N ILE A 704 -40.56 -37.62 0.65
CA ILE A 704 -40.62 -37.80 2.10
C ILE A 704 -41.36 -39.12 2.44
N ASP A 705 -42.49 -39.39 1.84
CA ASP A 705 -43.26 -40.61 2.02
C ASP A 705 -42.42 -41.87 1.68
N LYS A 706 -41.65 -41.81 0.59
CA LYS A 706 -40.73 -42.88 0.22
C LYS A 706 -39.65 -43.13 1.30
N LYS A 707 -39.14 -42.08 1.93
CA LYS A 707 -38.13 -42.18 2.99
C LYS A 707 -38.74 -42.68 4.32
N ILE A 708 -40.00 -42.29 4.62
CA ILE A 708 -40.75 -42.82 5.79
C ILE A 708 -40.91 -44.33 5.67
N LEU A 709 -41.43 -44.81 4.52
CA LEU A 709 -41.58 -46.24 4.25
C LEU A 709 -40.27 -47.04 4.32
N GLN A 710 -39.13 -46.43 3.87
CA GLN A 710 -37.83 -47.06 4.01
C GLN A 710 -37.34 -47.15 5.47
N LYS A 711 -37.77 -46.23 6.34
CA LYS A 711 -37.41 -46.23 7.75
C LYS A 711 -38.27 -47.18 8.58
N GLU A 712 -39.54 -47.39 8.18
CA GLU A 712 -40.47 -48.34 8.79
C GLU A 712 -40.11 -49.81 8.45
N ASN A 713 -39.46 -50.03 7.28
CA ASN A 713 -39.02 -51.35 6.82
C ASN A 713 -37.62 -51.75 7.28
N LYS A 714 -36.91 -50.89 8.05
CA LYS A 714 -35.68 -51.16 8.73
C LYS A 714 -35.83 -51.32 10.24
#